data_6da2aea21dbf1d9fa10263928840c820
#
_entry.id   6da2aea21dbf1d9fa10263928840c820
#
_cell.length_a   1.000
_cell.length_b   1.000
_cell.length_c   1.000
_cell.angle_alpha   90.00
_cell.angle_beta   90.00
_cell.angle_gamma   90.00
#
_symmetry.space_group_name_H-M   'P 1'
#
loop_
_entity.id
_entity.type
_entity.pdbx_description
1 polymer ?
#
loop_
_entity_poly.entity_id
_entity_poly.type
_entity_poly.pdbx_seq_one_letter_code
_entity_poly.pdbx_strand_id
1 'polypeptide(L)'
;MIEMKNLPQPKSYGPLGNLPLINKEKPVQSFMQQERELGPIYQFHFPGRASTFVSSAALAAEICDETRFDKKIGPALQKVRAFGGDGLFTSGTQEPNWKKAHNILLPSFSQQAMKGYHEKMIDLASQLVQKWARLNPNEEIDVPDDMTRLTLDTIGLCGFNYRFNSFYREDSHPFIEKMVRALDESMSQTQRLGIQDKLMVRSKQQFKEDIDYMFNLVDQLIAERKEAGDQGEDDLLAHMLKGKDPETGESLDDENIRFQIITFLIAGHETTSGLLSFAIQYLLKHPEKLEKAYAEVDEVLGDATPSFKQVKQLKYVRMILNEALRLWPTAPAFSVYAKEDTTLAGKYEVGIGDAFTLLIPELHRDKSVWGQDAESFRPERFEDISKIPHHAYKPFGNGQRACIGQQFALHEAVLVLGMVLQHFELIDHSDYQLEVKETLTFKPDGLTMKVKPRRKVQMFQAPAVEEPEQAPEAEQAIDSHGTPLLVLYGSNLGTAQGVARELSETARFKGFDSKAAALDDYAGNLPAEGAVVIVSASYNGNPPDNAVRFMEWLATVDSTEGVTYSVFGCGDRNWATTYQRVPSIIDEQLSATGAAQLISRGEGDASEDFDGELEKWQQALWPALAEQFGLDLETNAQASNQLSMEFISGVSHTPSARAYDAFTAVVAGNEELLKIADRSTRHIEIQLPEGAVYQEGDHLGVLPENSKELV
;
A
#
# COMPACT_ATOMS: atom_id res chain seq x y z
N MET A 1 -31.62 -26.18 -13.26
CA MET A 1 -30.35 -25.43 -13.19
C MET A 1 -29.73 -25.32 -14.56
N ILE A 2 -28.88 -24.35 -14.83
CA ILE A 2 -28.20 -24.13 -16.11
C ILE A 2 -26.79 -24.72 -15.98
N GLU A 3 -26.47 -25.68 -16.83
CA GLU A 3 -25.10 -26.20 -16.90
C GLU A 3 -24.17 -25.14 -17.45
N MET A 4 -22.91 -25.09 -16.99
CA MET A 4 -21.90 -24.11 -17.41
C MET A 4 -21.73 -24.02 -18.94
N LYS A 5 -21.84 -25.13 -19.65
CA LYS A 5 -21.76 -25.15 -21.14
C LYS A 5 -22.88 -24.38 -21.86
N ASN A 6 -23.97 -24.05 -21.15
CA ASN A 6 -25.14 -23.34 -21.69
C ASN A 6 -25.14 -21.84 -21.33
N LEU A 7 -24.00 -21.31 -20.79
CA LEU A 7 -23.84 -19.88 -20.54
C LEU A 7 -23.85 -19.08 -21.87
N PRO A 8 -24.19 -17.77 -21.83
CA PRO A 8 -24.04 -16.89 -22.97
C PRO A 8 -22.62 -16.96 -23.54
N GLN A 9 -22.49 -16.95 -24.85
CA GLN A 9 -21.22 -17.08 -25.55
C GLN A 9 -21.18 -16.13 -26.72
N PRO A 10 -20.01 -15.51 -27.03
CA PRO A 10 -19.86 -14.76 -28.27
C PRO A 10 -19.85 -15.69 -29.49
N LYS A 11 -19.87 -15.10 -30.69
CA LYS A 11 -19.79 -15.84 -31.95
C LYS A 11 -18.52 -16.71 -31.99
N SER A 12 -18.70 -18.01 -32.26
CA SER A 12 -17.58 -18.95 -32.44
C SER A 12 -17.09 -19.03 -33.89
N TYR A 13 -15.78 -19.18 -34.06
CA TYR A 13 -15.08 -19.28 -35.34
C TYR A 13 -14.46 -20.68 -35.53
N GLY A 14 -15.27 -21.71 -35.34
CA GLY A 14 -14.84 -23.10 -35.48
C GLY A 14 -13.70 -23.50 -34.54
N PRO A 15 -12.60 -24.11 -35.04
CA PRO A 15 -11.49 -24.56 -34.19
C PRO A 15 -10.79 -23.45 -33.42
N LEU A 16 -10.93 -22.18 -33.86
CA LEU A 16 -10.34 -21.03 -33.19
C LEU A 16 -11.21 -20.52 -32.02
N GLY A 17 -12.43 -21.05 -31.86
CA GLY A 17 -13.35 -20.57 -30.83
C GLY A 17 -13.67 -19.09 -30.99
N ASN A 18 -13.51 -18.32 -29.93
CA ASN A 18 -13.74 -16.88 -29.93
C ASN A 18 -12.44 -16.05 -30.08
N LEU A 19 -11.29 -16.70 -30.26
CA LEU A 19 -9.97 -16.02 -30.35
C LEU A 19 -9.93 -14.85 -31.34
N PRO A 20 -10.59 -14.89 -32.53
CA PRO A 20 -10.60 -13.76 -33.46
C PRO A 20 -11.29 -12.49 -32.95
N LEU A 21 -12.03 -12.57 -31.84
CA LEU A 21 -12.68 -11.41 -31.20
C LEU A 21 -11.75 -10.65 -30.23
N ILE A 22 -10.57 -11.19 -29.97
CA ILE A 22 -9.62 -10.59 -29.02
C ILE A 22 -8.69 -9.65 -29.78
N ASN A 23 -8.68 -8.40 -29.37
CA ASN A 23 -7.57 -7.50 -29.71
C ASN A 23 -6.34 -7.95 -28.91
N LYS A 24 -5.25 -8.28 -29.60
CA LYS A 24 -4.03 -8.80 -28.98
C LYS A 24 -3.33 -7.79 -28.05
N GLU A 25 -3.48 -6.51 -28.33
CA GLU A 25 -2.92 -5.42 -27.54
C GLU A 25 -3.84 -5.03 -26.38
N LYS A 26 -5.16 -5.33 -26.47
CA LYS A 26 -6.18 -4.95 -25.49
C LYS A 26 -7.11 -6.14 -25.15
N PRO A 27 -6.56 -7.27 -24.66
CA PRO A 27 -7.36 -8.49 -24.45
C PRO A 27 -8.44 -8.34 -23.37
N VAL A 28 -8.15 -7.71 -22.22
CA VAL A 28 -9.15 -7.51 -21.16
C VAL A 28 -10.23 -6.54 -21.61
N GLN A 29 -9.85 -5.47 -22.31
CA GLN A 29 -10.82 -4.53 -22.91
C GLN A 29 -11.74 -5.23 -23.93
N SER A 30 -11.22 -6.24 -24.65
CA SER A 30 -12.05 -7.08 -25.52
C SER A 30 -13.07 -7.91 -24.71
N PHE A 31 -12.69 -8.45 -23.55
CA PHE A 31 -13.61 -9.15 -22.65
C PHE A 31 -14.65 -8.20 -22.05
N MET A 32 -14.27 -6.99 -21.67
CA MET A 32 -15.20 -5.94 -21.22
C MET A 32 -16.24 -5.61 -22.29
N GLN A 33 -15.85 -5.54 -23.55
CA GLN A 33 -16.79 -5.32 -24.65
C GLN A 33 -17.78 -6.49 -24.80
N GLN A 34 -17.32 -7.73 -24.66
CA GLN A 34 -18.21 -8.89 -24.73
C GLN A 34 -19.19 -8.96 -23.53
N GLU A 35 -18.78 -8.54 -22.35
CA GLU A 35 -19.63 -8.43 -21.18
C GLU A 35 -20.85 -7.53 -21.43
N ARG A 36 -20.64 -6.36 -22.04
CA ARG A 36 -21.70 -5.39 -22.36
C ARG A 36 -22.75 -5.93 -23.33
N GLU A 37 -22.38 -6.91 -24.14
CA GLU A 37 -23.28 -7.56 -25.10
C GLU A 37 -23.98 -8.78 -24.52
N LEU A 38 -23.29 -9.56 -23.69
CA LEU A 38 -23.72 -10.87 -23.19
C LEU A 38 -24.26 -10.86 -21.76
N GLY A 39 -23.94 -9.81 -21.01
CA GLY A 39 -24.31 -9.67 -19.60
C GLY A 39 -23.26 -10.20 -18.62
N PRO A 40 -23.55 -10.16 -17.30
CA PRO A 40 -22.58 -10.24 -16.23
C PRO A 40 -21.99 -11.65 -15.98
N ILE A 41 -22.40 -12.64 -16.74
CA ILE A 41 -21.79 -13.98 -16.76
C ILE A 41 -21.84 -14.55 -18.17
N TYR A 42 -20.65 -14.90 -18.70
CA TYR A 42 -20.54 -15.48 -20.04
C TYR A 42 -19.30 -16.36 -20.15
N GLN A 43 -19.28 -17.23 -21.17
CA GLN A 43 -18.16 -18.13 -21.44
C GLN A 43 -17.48 -17.76 -22.74
N PHE A 44 -16.13 -17.71 -22.70
CA PHE A 44 -15.29 -17.45 -23.84
C PHE A 44 -14.47 -18.70 -24.19
N HIS A 45 -14.55 -19.16 -25.43
CA HIS A 45 -13.91 -20.37 -25.90
C HIS A 45 -12.59 -20.07 -26.62
N PHE A 46 -11.51 -20.61 -26.08
CA PHE A 46 -10.21 -20.66 -26.69
C PHE A 46 -9.96 -22.05 -27.28
N PRO A 47 -8.98 -22.23 -28.20
CA PRO A 47 -8.60 -23.56 -28.63
C PRO A 47 -8.22 -24.47 -27.44
N GLY A 48 -9.01 -25.51 -27.22
CA GLY A 48 -8.80 -26.50 -26.18
C GLY A 48 -9.20 -26.10 -24.75
N ARG A 49 -9.76 -24.91 -24.50
CA ARG A 49 -10.23 -24.50 -23.18
C ARG A 49 -11.35 -23.48 -23.26
N ALA A 50 -12.16 -23.41 -22.19
CA ALA A 50 -13.11 -22.33 -21.99
C ALA A 50 -12.73 -21.53 -20.73
N SER A 51 -13.11 -20.25 -20.70
CA SER A 51 -12.97 -19.38 -19.53
C SER A 51 -14.31 -18.70 -19.27
N THR A 52 -14.77 -18.73 -18.02
CA THR A 52 -15.99 -18.08 -17.61
C THR A 52 -15.67 -16.75 -16.96
N PHE A 53 -16.30 -15.69 -17.45
CA PHE A 53 -16.15 -14.34 -16.93
C PHE A 53 -17.38 -13.93 -16.14
N VAL A 54 -17.15 -13.19 -15.04
CA VAL A 54 -18.19 -12.63 -14.18
C VAL A 54 -17.88 -11.17 -13.85
N SER A 55 -18.94 -10.34 -13.65
CA SER A 55 -18.78 -8.90 -13.46
C SER A 55 -19.82 -8.24 -12.54
N SER A 56 -20.88 -8.93 -12.08
CA SER A 56 -21.82 -8.30 -11.16
C SER A 56 -21.43 -8.46 -9.70
N ALA A 57 -21.85 -7.51 -8.86
CA ALA A 57 -21.60 -7.53 -7.42
C ALA A 57 -22.19 -8.78 -6.74
N ALA A 58 -23.36 -9.23 -7.18
CA ALA A 58 -24.00 -10.44 -6.65
C ALA A 58 -23.16 -11.71 -6.94
N LEU A 59 -22.64 -11.84 -8.17
CA LEU A 59 -21.78 -12.97 -8.55
C LEU A 59 -20.39 -12.87 -7.89
N ALA A 60 -19.87 -11.66 -7.79
CA ALA A 60 -18.60 -11.41 -7.09
C ALA A 60 -18.69 -11.82 -5.62
N ALA A 61 -19.80 -11.54 -4.93
CA ALA A 61 -20.02 -11.95 -3.55
C ALA A 61 -19.92 -13.48 -3.38
N GLU A 62 -20.44 -14.24 -4.34
CA GLU A 62 -20.41 -15.71 -4.26
C GLU A 62 -19.05 -16.30 -4.62
N ILE A 63 -18.38 -15.82 -5.70
CA ILE A 63 -17.07 -16.37 -6.09
C ILE A 63 -15.92 -15.89 -5.18
N CYS A 64 -16.16 -14.87 -4.37
CA CYS A 64 -15.24 -14.39 -3.34
C CYS A 64 -15.41 -15.14 -2.00
N ASP A 65 -16.34 -16.08 -1.90
CA ASP A 65 -16.46 -16.95 -0.74
C ASP A 65 -15.32 -17.99 -0.73
N GLU A 66 -14.31 -17.75 0.12
CA GLU A 66 -13.12 -18.60 0.22
C GLU A 66 -13.41 -20.01 0.79
N THR A 67 -14.58 -20.24 1.37
CA THR A 67 -14.99 -21.59 1.77
C THR A 67 -15.26 -22.47 0.55
N ARG A 68 -15.78 -21.88 -0.54
CA ARG A 68 -16.21 -22.54 -1.77
C ARG A 68 -15.21 -22.41 -2.92
N PHE A 69 -14.47 -21.30 -2.97
CA PHE A 69 -13.57 -20.96 -4.07
C PHE A 69 -12.16 -20.67 -3.56
N ASP A 70 -11.16 -20.86 -4.43
CA ASP A 70 -9.76 -20.52 -4.15
C ASP A 70 -9.10 -19.89 -5.39
N LYS A 71 -7.98 -19.19 -5.20
CA LYS A 71 -7.25 -18.51 -6.28
C LYS A 71 -6.81 -19.48 -7.37
N LYS A 72 -7.11 -19.15 -8.62
CA LYS A 72 -6.56 -19.83 -9.80
C LYS A 72 -5.44 -19.02 -10.42
N ILE A 73 -4.29 -19.66 -10.63
CA ILE A 73 -3.20 -19.07 -11.39
C ILE A 73 -3.57 -19.09 -12.87
N GLY A 74 -3.86 -17.92 -13.42
CA GLY A 74 -4.21 -17.74 -14.84
C GLY A 74 -3.01 -17.99 -15.78
N PRO A 75 -3.26 -18.16 -17.08
CA PRO A 75 -2.21 -18.49 -18.06
C PRO A 75 -1.06 -17.48 -18.12
N ALA A 76 -1.34 -16.19 -17.96
CA ALA A 76 -0.33 -15.13 -17.93
C ALA A 76 0.61 -15.33 -16.73
N LEU A 77 0.06 -15.47 -15.52
CA LEU A 77 0.86 -15.69 -14.31
C LEU A 77 1.65 -17.00 -14.35
N GLN A 78 1.11 -18.05 -14.99
CA GLN A 78 1.86 -19.29 -15.20
C GLN A 78 3.13 -19.06 -16.03
N LYS A 79 3.12 -18.10 -16.98
CA LYS A 79 4.32 -17.74 -17.75
C LYS A 79 5.28 -16.87 -16.94
N VAL A 80 4.77 -15.97 -16.13
CA VAL A 80 5.55 -15.13 -15.21
C VAL A 80 6.30 -15.97 -14.17
N ARG A 81 5.80 -17.18 -13.84
CA ARG A 81 6.53 -18.12 -12.96
C ARG A 81 7.95 -18.47 -13.44
N ALA A 82 8.28 -18.26 -14.70
CA ALA A 82 9.64 -18.46 -15.20
C ALA A 82 10.69 -17.59 -14.47
N PHE A 83 10.26 -16.44 -13.90
CA PHE A 83 11.12 -15.54 -13.14
C PHE A 83 10.53 -15.11 -11.79
N GLY A 84 9.22 -15.22 -11.61
CA GLY A 84 8.55 -15.01 -10.32
C GLY A 84 8.44 -16.27 -9.46
N GLY A 85 8.79 -17.42 -9.99
CA GLY A 85 8.81 -18.72 -9.29
C GLY A 85 7.52 -18.98 -8.50
N ASP A 86 7.69 -19.37 -7.25
CA ASP A 86 6.64 -19.54 -6.24
C ASP A 86 6.54 -18.34 -5.28
N GLY A 87 6.82 -17.14 -5.80
CA GLY A 87 6.58 -15.88 -5.08
C GLY A 87 5.10 -15.66 -4.77
N LEU A 88 4.79 -14.71 -3.88
CA LEU A 88 3.42 -14.43 -3.40
C LEU A 88 2.40 -14.24 -4.53
N PHE A 89 2.81 -13.62 -5.63
CA PHE A 89 1.93 -13.30 -6.74
C PHE A 89 1.61 -14.51 -7.63
N THR A 90 2.61 -15.36 -7.88
CA THR A 90 2.58 -16.44 -8.87
C THR A 90 2.28 -17.81 -8.29
N SER A 91 2.31 -17.98 -6.97
CA SER A 91 2.01 -19.25 -6.30
C SER A 91 0.52 -19.49 -6.05
N GLY A 92 0.12 -20.74 -5.99
CA GLY A 92 -1.19 -21.16 -5.50
C GLY A 92 -1.27 -21.10 -3.98
N THR A 93 -2.48 -20.98 -3.44
CA THR A 93 -2.72 -20.90 -1.98
C THR A 93 -2.23 -22.15 -1.24
N GLN A 94 -2.25 -23.29 -1.89
CA GLN A 94 -1.83 -24.59 -1.31
C GLN A 94 -0.31 -24.85 -1.42
N GLU A 95 0.44 -23.98 -2.09
CA GLU A 95 1.90 -24.10 -2.19
C GLU A 95 2.54 -23.68 -0.85
N PRO A 96 3.41 -24.48 -0.24
CA PRO A 96 3.94 -24.23 1.12
C PRO A 96 4.61 -22.86 1.26
N ASN A 97 5.40 -22.46 0.27
CA ASN A 97 6.14 -21.19 0.29
C ASN A 97 5.23 -19.97 0.20
N TRP A 98 4.01 -20.09 -0.36
CA TRP A 98 3.08 -18.98 -0.36
C TRP A 98 2.68 -18.55 1.06
N LYS A 99 2.22 -19.51 1.88
CA LYS A 99 1.77 -19.22 3.25
C LYS A 99 2.92 -18.74 4.13
N LYS A 100 4.06 -19.42 4.02
CA LYS A 100 5.29 -19.04 4.74
C LYS A 100 5.73 -17.61 4.42
N ALA A 101 5.85 -17.25 3.13
CA ALA A 101 6.21 -15.91 2.72
C ALA A 101 5.17 -14.86 3.15
N HIS A 102 3.88 -15.19 3.02
CA HIS A 102 2.81 -14.31 3.44
C HIS A 102 2.89 -13.98 4.93
N ASN A 103 3.05 -15.00 5.79
CA ASN A 103 3.15 -14.81 7.24
C ASN A 103 4.40 -14.02 7.64
N ILE A 104 5.54 -14.29 7.02
CA ILE A 104 6.81 -13.57 7.29
C ILE A 104 6.74 -12.11 6.86
N LEU A 105 6.09 -11.81 5.74
CA LEU A 105 6.09 -10.47 5.12
C LEU A 105 4.94 -9.57 5.59
N LEU A 106 3.86 -10.13 6.11
CA LEU A 106 2.69 -9.34 6.52
C LEU A 106 3.03 -8.22 7.53
N PRO A 107 3.94 -8.38 8.50
CA PRO A 107 4.35 -7.31 9.41
C PRO A 107 4.95 -6.09 8.70
N SER A 108 5.65 -6.30 7.56
CA SER A 108 6.27 -5.23 6.77
C SER A 108 5.26 -4.29 6.10
N PHE A 109 3.99 -4.65 6.08
CA PHE A 109 2.89 -3.85 5.54
C PHE A 109 1.93 -3.34 6.61
N SER A 110 2.33 -3.44 7.88
CA SER A 110 1.60 -2.85 9.01
C SER A 110 1.65 -1.32 8.98
N GLN A 111 0.75 -0.65 9.69
CA GLN A 111 0.78 0.81 9.83
C GLN A 111 2.09 1.32 10.44
N GLN A 112 2.68 0.57 11.37
CA GLN A 112 3.96 0.91 11.97
C GLN A 112 5.08 0.88 10.92
N ALA A 113 5.11 -0.13 10.06
CA ALA A 113 6.05 -0.19 8.95
C ALA A 113 5.87 0.99 7.97
N MET A 114 4.61 1.40 7.70
CA MET A 114 4.33 2.56 6.84
C MET A 114 4.92 3.86 7.40
N LYS A 115 4.91 4.05 8.72
CA LYS A 115 5.60 5.19 9.36
C LYS A 115 7.11 5.16 9.07
N GLY A 116 7.73 3.97 9.11
CA GLY A 116 9.15 3.79 8.78
C GLY A 116 9.50 4.05 7.31
N TYR A 117 8.58 3.79 6.38
CA TYR A 117 8.79 4.05 4.95
C TYR A 117 8.51 5.50 4.56
N HIS A 118 7.78 6.26 5.35
CA HIS A 118 7.28 7.59 5.01
C HIS A 118 8.41 8.56 4.60
N GLU A 119 9.49 8.64 5.37
CA GLU A 119 10.64 9.52 5.07
C GLU A 119 11.32 9.14 3.74
N LYS A 120 11.43 7.85 3.44
CA LYS A 120 11.97 7.37 2.17
C LYS A 120 11.07 7.73 0.99
N MET A 121 9.75 7.67 1.17
CA MET A 121 8.77 8.09 0.17
C MET A 121 8.79 9.60 -0.05
N ILE A 122 8.95 10.40 1.01
CA ILE A 122 9.15 11.86 0.92
C ILE A 122 10.40 12.19 0.10
N ASP A 123 11.52 11.54 0.37
CA ASP A 123 12.77 11.76 -0.39
C ASP A 123 12.54 11.59 -1.89
N LEU A 124 11.90 10.49 -2.30
CA LEU A 124 11.68 10.19 -3.71
C LEU A 124 10.59 11.09 -4.36
N ALA A 125 9.51 11.36 -3.67
CA ALA A 125 8.51 12.33 -4.12
C ALA A 125 9.11 13.72 -4.29
N SER A 126 10.06 14.07 -3.44
CA SER A 126 10.82 15.32 -3.52
C SER A 126 11.69 15.41 -4.76
N GLN A 127 12.31 14.29 -5.16
CA GLN A 127 13.09 14.24 -6.41
C GLN A 127 12.20 14.46 -7.63
N LEU A 128 10.99 13.90 -7.65
CA LEU A 128 10.00 14.18 -8.69
C LEU A 128 9.63 15.66 -8.73
N VAL A 129 9.29 16.25 -7.57
CA VAL A 129 8.96 17.69 -7.46
C VAL A 129 10.11 18.56 -7.94
N GLN A 130 11.35 18.24 -7.56
CA GLN A 130 12.54 18.96 -8.02
C GLN A 130 12.77 18.84 -9.52
N LYS A 131 12.55 17.65 -10.10
CA LYS A 131 12.60 17.44 -11.55
C LYS A 131 11.63 18.37 -12.25
N TRP A 132 10.37 18.35 -11.85
CA TRP A 132 9.34 19.17 -12.49
C TRP A 132 9.52 20.68 -12.27
N ALA A 133 10.04 21.09 -11.12
CA ALA A 133 10.34 22.50 -10.84
C ALA A 133 11.46 23.08 -11.73
N ARG A 134 12.29 22.24 -12.32
CA ARG A 134 13.41 22.64 -13.20
C ARG A 134 13.02 22.64 -14.67
N LEU A 135 11.84 22.16 -15.03
CA LEU A 135 11.39 22.15 -16.43
C LEU A 135 11.14 23.57 -16.93
N ASN A 136 11.46 23.79 -18.19
CA ASN A 136 11.06 25.03 -18.85
C ASN A 136 9.53 25.08 -19.05
N PRO A 137 8.92 26.26 -19.14
CA PRO A 137 7.46 26.40 -19.25
C PRO A 137 6.82 25.66 -20.43
N ASN A 138 7.61 25.29 -21.45
CA ASN A 138 7.13 24.59 -22.64
C ASN A 138 7.44 23.10 -22.66
N GLU A 139 8.19 22.61 -21.67
CA GLU A 139 8.50 21.18 -21.60
C GLU A 139 7.28 20.39 -21.15
N GLU A 140 7.14 19.21 -21.74
CA GLU A 140 6.05 18.27 -21.47
C GLU A 140 6.55 17.19 -20.53
N ILE A 141 5.65 16.77 -19.66
CA ILE A 141 5.87 15.67 -18.73
C ILE A 141 5.18 14.44 -19.29
N ASP A 142 5.92 13.35 -19.50
CA ASP A 142 5.33 12.02 -19.69
C ASP A 142 4.95 11.48 -18.32
N VAL A 143 3.64 11.55 -18.03
CA VAL A 143 3.12 11.21 -16.69
C VAL A 143 3.32 9.73 -16.37
N PRO A 144 2.98 8.76 -17.24
CA PRO A 144 3.22 7.35 -16.99
C PRO A 144 4.71 7.00 -16.77
N ASP A 145 5.63 7.62 -17.51
CA ASP A 145 7.07 7.38 -17.34
C ASP A 145 7.56 7.89 -15.98
N ASP A 146 7.25 9.14 -15.64
CA ASP A 146 7.69 9.73 -14.38
C ASP A 146 7.09 9.03 -13.15
N MET A 147 5.81 8.63 -13.21
CA MET A 147 5.20 7.86 -12.13
C MET A 147 5.83 6.46 -12.03
N THR A 148 6.19 5.83 -13.15
CA THR A 148 6.87 4.52 -13.14
C THR A 148 8.26 4.61 -12.52
N ARG A 149 9.04 5.66 -12.85
CA ARG A 149 10.35 5.93 -12.24
C ARG A 149 10.25 6.11 -10.73
N LEU A 150 9.28 6.92 -10.30
CA LEU A 150 9.04 7.18 -8.88
C LEU A 150 8.72 5.90 -8.11
N THR A 151 7.69 5.18 -8.54
CA THR A 151 7.19 4.00 -7.80
C THR A 151 8.18 2.85 -7.80
N LEU A 152 9.01 2.74 -8.84
CA LEU A 152 10.13 1.80 -8.85
C LEU A 152 11.20 2.14 -7.82
N ASP A 153 11.63 3.41 -7.79
CA ASP A 153 12.64 3.85 -6.82
C ASP A 153 12.09 3.71 -5.40
N THR A 154 10.77 3.94 -5.21
CA THR A 154 10.11 3.77 -3.90
C THR A 154 10.14 2.32 -3.43
N ILE A 155 9.72 1.36 -4.25
CA ILE A 155 9.76 -0.06 -3.82
C ILE A 155 11.20 -0.56 -3.67
N GLY A 156 12.13 -0.08 -4.49
CA GLY A 156 13.56 -0.38 -4.37
C GLY A 156 14.15 0.10 -3.04
N LEU A 157 13.92 1.37 -2.70
CA LEU A 157 14.46 1.98 -1.49
C LEU A 157 13.78 1.49 -0.22
N CYS A 158 12.45 1.45 -0.20
CA CYS A 158 11.69 1.04 0.97
C CYS A 158 11.83 -0.47 1.23
N GLY A 159 11.79 -1.29 0.17
CA GLY A 159 11.79 -2.73 0.30
C GLY A 159 13.18 -3.36 0.49
N PHE A 160 14.20 -2.78 -0.14
CA PHE A 160 15.50 -3.46 -0.27
C PHE A 160 16.69 -2.55 0.03
N ASN A 161 16.45 -1.31 0.43
CA ASN A 161 17.45 -0.25 0.59
C ASN A 161 18.32 -0.08 -0.68
N TYR A 162 17.71 -0.25 -1.86
CA TYR A 162 18.37 -0.15 -3.15
C TYR A 162 17.82 1.03 -3.95
N ARG A 163 18.73 1.90 -4.45
CA ARG A 163 18.37 3.07 -5.25
C ARG A 163 18.62 2.78 -6.74
N PHE A 164 17.55 2.74 -7.52
CA PHE A 164 17.65 2.67 -8.99
C PHE A 164 18.11 4.01 -9.58
N ASN A 165 17.93 5.11 -8.86
CA ASN A 165 18.28 6.47 -9.28
C ASN A 165 17.63 6.83 -10.63
N SER A 166 16.36 6.51 -10.79
CA SER A 166 15.65 6.61 -12.07
C SER A 166 15.52 8.04 -12.58
N PHE A 167 15.49 9.06 -11.67
CA PHE A 167 15.44 10.48 -12.03
C PHE A 167 16.78 11.06 -12.46
N TYR A 168 17.88 10.34 -12.25
CA TYR A 168 19.25 10.75 -12.66
C TYR A 168 19.70 10.03 -13.93
N ARG A 169 18.81 9.30 -14.60
CA ARG A 169 19.07 8.55 -15.83
C ARG A 169 18.19 9.07 -16.95
N GLU A 170 18.76 9.18 -18.15
CA GLU A 170 17.98 9.42 -19.37
C GLU A 170 17.16 8.18 -19.72
N ASP A 171 17.82 7.03 -19.81
CA ASP A 171 17.17 5.72 -20.05
C ASP A 171 16.75 5.05 -18.73
N SER A 172 15.77 4.17 -18.83
CA SER A 172 15.37 3.34 -17.69
C SER A 172 16.51 2.43 -17.24
N HIS A 173 16.54 2.09 -15.94
CA HIS A 173 17.52 1.13 -15.42
C HIS A 173 17.45 -0.20 -16.19
N PRO A 174 18.57 -0.84 -16.57
CA PRO A 174 18.57 -2.07 -17.38
C PRO A 174 17.71 -3.21 -16.80
N PHE A 175 17.58 -3.30 -15.48
CA PHE A 175 16.68 -4.24 -14.82
C PHE A 175 15.23 -4.05 -15.29
N ILE A 176 14.77 -2.81 -15.40
CA ILE A 176 13.39 -2.47 -15.78
C ILE A 176 13.13 -2.83 -17.23
N GLU A 177 14.01 -2.45 -18.12
CA GLU A 177 13.86 -2.78 -19.54
C GLU A 177 13.74 -4.30 -19.74
N LYS A 178 14.57 -5.07 -19.02
CA LYS A 178 14.56 -6.52 -19.10
C LYS A 178 13.31 -7.14 -18.47
N MET A 179 12.87 -6.59 -17.34
CA MET A 179 11.67 -7.03 -16.66
C MET A 179 10.40 -6.75 -17.50
N VAL A 180 10.26 -5.53 -18.06
CA VAL A 180 9.15 -5.18 -18.95
C VAL A 180 9.15 -6.11 -20.17
N ARG A 181 10.31 -6.31 -20.82
CA ARG A 181 10.44 -7.23 -21.96
C ARG A 181 10.07 -8.68 -21.59
N ALA A 182 10.46 -9.15 -20.41
CA ALA A 182 10.10 -10.49 -19.91
C ALA A 182 8.59 -10.62 -19.64
N LEU A 183 7.96 -9.58 -19.11
CA LEU A 183 6.51 -9.52 -18.92
C LEU A 183 5.77 -9.54 -20.26
N ASP A 184 6.18 -8.72 -21.23
CA ASP A 184 5.60 -8.67 -22.59
C ASP A 184 5.74 -10.02 -23.30
N GLU A 185 6.91 -10.66 -23.22
CA GLU A 185 7.13 -11.99 -23.77
C GLU A 185 6.23 -13.04 -23.07
N SER A 186 6.06 -12.97 -21.76
CA SER A 186 5.18 -13.86 -21.01
C SER A 186 3.72 -13.72 -21.47
N MET A 187 3.25 -12.48 -21.67
CA MET A 187 1.91 -12.21 -22.20
C MET A 187 1.76 -12.73 -23.62
N SER A 188 2.73 -12.46 -24.49
CA SER A 188 2.76 -12.92 -25.86
C SER A 188 2.72 -14.45 -25.99
N GLN A 189 3.41 -15.16 -25.11
CA GLN A 189 3.42 -16.64 -25.07
C GLN A 189 2.03 -17.23 -24.84
N THR A 190 1.13 -16.52 -24.13
CA THR A 190 -0.24 -17.00 -23.86
C THR A 190 -1.11 -17.06 -25.12
N GLN A 191 -0.75 -16.30 -26.14
CA GLN A 191 -1.51 -16.14 -27.39
C GLN A 191 -0.91 -16.92 -28.57
N ARG A 192 0.28 -17.52 -28.38
CA ARG A 192 0.99 -18.25 -29.48
C ARG A 192 0.41 -19.64 -29.70
N LEU A 193 0.32 -20.03 -30.96
CA LEU A 193 0.09 -21.42 -31.33
C LEU A 193 1.37 -22.24 -31.13
N GLY A 194 1.24 -23.50 -30.71
CA GLY A 194 2.41 -24.33 -30.36
C GLY A 194 3.47 -24.47 -31.46
N ILE A 195 3.08 -24.40 -32.76
CA ILE A 195 4.03 -24.41 -33.89
C ILE A 195 4.77 -23.07 -33.96
N GLN A 196 4.08 -21.96 -33.79
CA GLN A 196 4.66 -20.62 -33.79
C GLN A 196 5.67 -20.46 -32.65
N ASP A 197 5.33 -20.93 -31.45
CA ASP A 197 6.21 -20.87 -30.29
C ASP A 197 7.53 -21.63 -30.51
N LYS A 198 7.51 -22.79 -31.20
CA LYS A 198 8.73 -23.54 -31.53
C LYS A 198 9.67 -22.79 -32.47
N LEU A 199 9.17 -21.91 -33.31
CA LEU A 199 9.97 -21.15 -34.28
C LEU A 199 10.59 -19.88 -33.68
N MET A 200 10.16 -19.42 -32.51
CA MET A 200 10.61 -18.16 -31.90
C MET A 200 11.89 -18.35 -31.05
N VAL A 201 12.94 -18.89 -31.66
CA VAL A 201 14.19 -19.20 -30.96
C VAL A 201 14.85 -17.93 -30.39
N ARG A 202 14.87 -16.84 -31.16
CA ARG A 202 15.50 -15.57 -30.73
C ARG A 202 14.77 -14.96 -29.53
N SER A 203 13.43 -14.90 -29.55
CA SER A 203 12.66 -14.38 -28.42
C SER A 203 12.87 -15.21 -27.15
N LYS A 204 12.96 -16.54 -27.29
CA LYS A 204 13.24 -17.41 -26.14
C LYS A 204 14.65 -17.19 -25.59
N GLN A 205 15.64 -16.99 -26.45
CA GLN A 205 17.00 -16.69 -26.03
C GLN A 205 17.05 -15.35 -25.29
N GLN A 206 16.44 -14.30 -25.85
CA GLN A 206 16.36 -12.97 -25.22
C GLN A 206 15.63 -13.05 -23.87
N PHE A 207 14.51 -13.77 -23.79
CA PHE A 207 13.76 -13.96 -22.56
C PHE A 207 14.61 -14.62 -21.47
N LYS A 208 15.42 -15.63 -21.85
CA LYS A 208 16.35 -16.26 -20.90
C LYS A 208 17.43 -15.29 -20.43
N GLU A 209 18.03 -14.54 -21.35
CA GLU A 209 19.06 -13.52 -21.00
C GLU A 209 18.51 -12.45 -20.08
N ASP A 210 17.26 -12.02 -20.28
CA ASP A 210 16.59 -11.05 -19.43
C ASP A 210 16.35 -11.60 -18.02
N ILE A 211 15.91 -12.86 -17.91
CA ILE A 211 15.75 -13.56 -16.62
C ILE A 211 17.09 -13.73 -15.90
N ASP A 212 18.12 -14.22 -16.61
CA ASP A 212 19.45 -14.42 -16.04
C ASP A 212 20.01 -13.10 -15.47
N TYR A 213 19.79 -11.99 -16.16
CA TYR A 213 20.21 -10.66 -15.66
C TYR A 213 19.47 -10.25 -14.38
N MET A 214 18.12 -10.41 -14.37
CA MET A 214 17.31 -10.10 -13.20
C MET A 214 17.73 -10.94 -11.99
N PHE A 215 17.96 -12.24 -12.17
CA PHE A 215 18.40 -13.12 -11.10
C PHE A 215 19.77 -12.72 -10.56
N ASN A 216 20.73 -12.44 -11.44
CA ASN A 216 22.08 -12.05 -11.03
C ASN A 216 22.06 -10.79 -10.18
N LEU A 217 21.29 -9.76 -10.56
CA LEU A 217 21.19 -8.53 -9.78
C LEU A 217 20.58 -8.80 -8.40
N VAL A 218 19.48 -9.55 -8.35
CA VAL A 218 18.80 -9.84 -7.08
C VAL A 218 19.65 -10.73 -6.18
N ASP A 219 20.34 -11.73 -6.73
CA ASP A 219 21.26 -12.58 -5.97
C ASP A 219 22.43 -11.78 -5.39
N GLN A 220 22.92 -10.80 -6.14
CA GLN A 220 23.96 -9.89 -5.66
C GLN A 220 23.44 -9.07 -4.48
N LEU A 221 22.22 -8.49 -4.56
CA LEU A 221 21.61 -7.74 -3.46
C LEU A 221 21.44 -8.60 -2.19
N ILE A 222 21.01 -9.87 -2.36
CA ILE A 222 20.88 -10.80 -1.23
C ILE A 222 22.26 -11.09 -0.61
N ALA A 223 23.27 -11.34 -1.44
CA ALA A 223 24.63 -11.64 -0.98
C ALA A 223 25.27 -10.46 -0.25
N GLU A 224 25.18 -9.24 -0.81
CA GLU A 224 25.70 -8.01 -0.22
C GLU A 224 25.05 -7.74 1.15
N ARG A 225 23.70 -7.90 1.26
CA ARG A 225 23.00 -7.72 2.54
C ARG A 225 23.44 -8.77 3.58
N LYS A 226 23.67 -10.00 3.18
CA LYS A 226 24.17 -11.05 4.09
C LYS A 226 25.60 -10.80 4.55
N GLU A 227 26.47 -10.32 3.65
CA GLU A 227 27.86 -9.99 3.96
C GLU A 227 27.96 -8.77 4.90
N ALA A 228 27.13 -7.74 4.67
CA ALA A 228 27.05 -6.58 5.53
C ALA A 228 26.57 -6.90 6.95
N GLY A 229 25.85 -8.01 7.13
CA GLY A 229 25.27 -8.42 8.39
C GLY A 229 24.09 -7.55 8.82
N ASP A 230 23.76 -7.58 10.12
CA ASP A 230 22.66 -6.79 10.67
C ASP A 230 23.10 -5.35 10.95
N GLN A 231 22.75 -4.44 10.08
CA GLN A 231 23.00 -3.01 10.23
C GLN A 231 21.83 -2.26 10.88
N GLY A 232 20.79 -3.01 11.34
CA GLY A 232 19.58 -2.43 11.94
C GLY A 232 18.55 -1.97 10.89
N GLU A 233 18.68 -2.42 9.63
CA GLU A 233 17.64 -2.19 8.63
C GLU A 233 16.34 -2.90 9.01
N ASP A 234 15.24 -2.18 8.82
CA ASP A 234 13.87 -2.67 8.98
C ASP A 234 13.12 -2.51 7.65
N ASP A 235 13.46 -3.39 6.69
CA ASP A 235 12.87 -3.40 5.35
C ASP A 235 12.40 -4.83 4.95
N LEU A 236 11.77 -4.96 3.79
CA LEU A 236 11.26 -6.25 3.31
C LEU A 236 12.36 -7.32 3.22
N LEU A 237 13.56 -6.94 2.77
CA LEU A 237 14.68 -7.88 2.64
C LEU A 237 15.17 -8.35 4.01
N ALA A 238 15.26 -7.45 4.99
CA ALA A 238 15.62 -7.82 6.36
C ALA A 238 14.60 -8.81 6.96
N HIS A 239 13.31 -8.57 6.75
CA HIS A 239 12.26 -9.50 7.19
C HIS A 239 12.32 -10.85 6.49
N MET A 240 12.62 -10.89 5.19
CA MET A 240 12.81 -12.16 4.46
C MET A 240 14.02 -12.95 4.95
N LEU A 241 15.12 -12.28 5.25
CA LEU A 241 16.37 -12.93 5.69
C LEU A 241 16.32 -13.42 7.13
N LYS A 242 15.64 -12.70 8.03
CA LYS A 242 15.60 -12.98 9.48
C LYS A 242 14.31 -13.67 9.91
N GLY A 243 13.23 -13.50 9.14
CA GLY A 243 11.89 -13.93 9.49
C GLY A 243 11.73 -15.43 9.56
N LYS A 244 10.88 -15.85 10.49
CA LYS A 244 10.40 -17.24 10.59
C LYS A 244 8.90 -17.24 10.54
N ASP A 245 8.36 -18.18 9.81
CA ASP A 245 6.92 -18.41 9.78
C ASP A 245 6.44 -18.83 11.18
N PRO A 246 5.50 -18.08 11.79
CA PRO A 246 5.03 -18.37 13.14
C PRO A 246 4.33 -19.74 13.28
N GLU A 247 3.82 -20.31 12.19
CA GLU A 247 3.14 -21.60 12.21
C GLU A 247 4.11 -22.79 12.10
N THR A 248 5.16 -22.67 11.29
CA THR A 248 6.09 -23.77 11.03
C THR A 248 7.47 -23.60 11.66
N GLY A 249 7.84 -22.38 12.05
CA GLY A 249 9.17 -22.02 12.53
C GLY A 249 10.24 -21.97 11.42
N GLU A 250 9.87 -22.19 10.17
CA GLU A 250 10.77 -22.22 9.02
C GLU A 250 11.05 -20.81 8.48
N SER A 251 12.23 -20.61 7.91
CA SER A 251 12.61 -19.41 7.16
C SER A 251 12.46 -19.62 5.66
N LEU A 252 12.46 -18.52 4.88
CA LEU A 252 12.58 -18.56 3.43
C LEU A 252 14.01 -18.92 3.02
N ASP A 253 14.15 -19.67 1.94
CA ASP A 253 15.44 -19.87 1.29
C ASP A 253 15.75 -18.75 0.29
N ASP A 254 17.01 -18.65 -0.14
CA ASP A 254 17.49 -17.58 -1.03
C ASP A 254 16.78 -17.59 -2.39
N GLU A 255 16.41 -18.76 -2.88
CA GLU A 255 15.67 -18.86 -4.15
C GLU A 255 14.27 -18.28 -4.02
N ASN A 256 13.55 -18.57 -2.93
CA ASN A 256 12.24 -17.97 -2.68
C ASN A 256 12.37 -16.45 -2.38
N ILE A 257 13.39 -16.02 -1.62
CA ILE A 257 13.67 -14.58 -1.39
C ILE A 257 13.87 -13.87 -2.73
N ARG A 258 14.64 -14.43 -3.67
CA ARG A 258 14.79 -13.91 -5.03
C ARG A 258 13.44 -13.72 -5.71
N PHE A 259 12.57 -14.71 -5.66
CA PHE A 259 11.24 -14.64 -6.26
C PHE A 259 10.34 -13.61 -5.60
N GLN A 260 10.46 -13.41 -4.29
CA GLN A 260 9.72 -12.36 -3.58
C GLN A 260 10.21 -10.97 -4.00
N ILE A 261 11.51 -10.72 -4.07
CA ILE A 261 12.08 -9.43 -4.51
C ILE A 261 11.58 -9.10 -5.91
N ILE A 262 11.68 -10.03 -6.86
CA ILE A 262 11.17 -9.83 -8.22
C ILE A 262 9.66 -9.59 -8.21
N THR A 263 8.92 -10.33 -7.40
CA THR A 263 7.46 -10.14 -7.23
C THR A 263 7.14 -8.73 -6.78
N PHE A 264 7.83 -8.20 -5.77
CA PHE A 264 7.59 -6.85 -5.25
C PHE A 264 8.03 -5.76 -6.24
N LEU A 265 9.14 -5.95 -6.96
CA LEU A 265 9.56 -5.03 -8.01
C LEU A 265 8.55 -4.95 -9.15
N ILE A 266 7.93 -6.07 -9.56
CA ILE A 266 6.86 -6.07 -10.56
C ILE A 266 5.60 -5.41 -10.00
N ALA A 267 5.13 -5.87 -8.84
CA ALA A 267 3.84 -5.47 -8.30
C ALA A 267 3.84 -3.99 -7.84
N GLY A 268 4.94 -3.54 -7.21
CA GLY A 268 5.00 -2.22 -6.58
C GLY A 268 5.07 -1.06 -7.58
N HIS A 269 5.77 -1.21 -8.71
CA HIS A 269 5.96 -0.07 -9.60
C HIS A 269 4.83 0.08 -10.63
N GLU A 270 4.38 -1.03 -11.23
CA GLU A 270 3.41 -1.00 -12.34
C GLU A 270 2.02 -0.52 -11.91
N THR A 271 1.54 -0.98 -10.75
CA THR A 271 0.17 -0.72 -10.31
C THR A 271 -0.01 0.69 -9.76
N THR A 272 0.88 1.14 -8.88
CA THR A 272 0.78 2.47 -8.25
C THR A 272 1.05 3.58 -9.28
N SER A 273 1.99 3.39 -10.21
CA SER A 273 2.21 4.36 -11.30
C SER A 273 1.00 4.50 -12.22
N GLY A 274 0.32 3.38 -12.52
CA GLY A 274 -0.93 3.39 -13.28
C GLY A 274 -2.04 4.15 -12.54
N LEU A 275 -2.21 3.92 -11.24
CA LEU A 275 -3.17 4.62 -10.39
C LEU A 275 -2.94 6.14 -10.40
N LEU A 276 -1.71 6.59 -10.15
CA LEU A 276 -1.34 8.00 -10.17
C LEU A 276 -1.59 8.63 -11.54
N SER A 277 -1.25 7.92 -12.61
CA SER A 277 -1.47 8.39 -13.99
C SER A 277 -2.95 8.55 -14.33
N PHE A 278 -3.81 7.60 -13.95
CA PHE A 278 -5.26 7.72 -14.12
C PHE A 278 -5.84 8.86 -13.27
N ALA A 279 -5.41 9.00 -12.02
CA ALA A 279 -5.88 10.08 -11.14
C ALA A 279 -5.53 11.46 -11.72
N ILE A 280 -4.31 11.66 -12.19
CA ILE A 280 -3.87 12.89 -12.86
C ILE A 280 -4.68 13.14 -14.13
N GLN A 281 -4.88 12.12 -14.97
CA GLN A 281 -5.69 12.22 -16.19
C GLN A 281 -7.11 12.68 -15.89
N TYR A 282 -7.76 12.10 -14.88
CA TYR A 282 -9.11 12.51 -14.49
C TYR A 282 -9.15 13.93 -13.93
N LEU A 283 -8.17 14.33 -13.13
CA LEU A 283 -8.08 15.70 -12.60
C LEU A 283 -7.90 16.73 -13.72
N LEU A 284 -7.10 16.44 -14.74
CA LEU A 284 -6.95 17.31 -15.91
C LEU A 284 -8.27 17.51 -16.68
N LYS A 285 -9.17 16.51 -16.67
CA LYS A 285 -10.48 16.58 -17.35
C LYS A 285 -11.62 17.14 -16.46
N HIS A 286 -11.39 17.29 -15.17
CA HIS A 286 -12.41 17.75 -14.20
C HIS A 286 -11.86 18.90 -13.35
N PRO A 287 -11.77 20.13 -13.91
CA PRO A 287 -11.19 21.28 -13.23
C PRO A 287 -11.85 21.57 -11.87
N GLU A 288 -13.15 21.35 -11.74
CA GLU A 288 -13.89 21.56 -10.48
C GLU A 288 -13.48 20.57 -9.38
N LYS A 289 -13.02 19.35 -9.75
CA LYS A 289 -12.49 18.39 -8.80
C LYS A 289 -11.04 18.73 -8.45
N LEU A 290 -10.28 19.19 -9.44
CA LEU A 290 -8.90 19.66 -9.25
C LEU A 290 -8.84 20.84 -8.29
N GLU A 291 -9.70 21.85 -8.45
CA GLU A 291 -9.79 22.98 -7.54
C GLU A 291 -10.13 22.56 -6.09
N LYS A 292 -11.04 21.59 -5.93
CA LYS A 292 -11.39 21.05 -4.62
C LYS A 292 -10.20 20.30 -3.98
N ALA A 293 -9.44 19.56 -4.79
CA ALA A 293 -8.22 18.88 -4.32
C ALA A 293 -7.12 19.90 -3.91
N TYR A 294 -6.95 20.99 -4.68
CA TYR A 294 -6.04 22.07 -4.29
C TYR A 294 -6.44 22.70 -2.96
N ALA A 295 -7.74 22.96 -2.75
CA ALA A 295 -8.22 23.55 -1.52
C ALA A 295 -7.92 22.67 -0.29
N GLU A 296 -8.15 21.34 -0.39
CA GLU A 296 -7.79 20.40 0.69
C GLU A 296 -6.29 20.39 0.95
N VAL A 297 -5.49 20.30 -0.11
CA VAL A 297 -4.02 20.26 0.02
C VAL A 297 -3.48 21.54 0.65
N ASP A 298 -4.02 22.71 0.28
CA ASP A 298 -3.63 23.99 0.87
C ASP A 298 -4.02 24.10 2.35
N GLU A 299 -5.17 23.56 2.73
CA GLU A 299 -5.64 23.52 4.12
C GLU A 299 -4.83 22.55 4.99
N VAL A 300 -4.56 21.35 4.49
CA VAL A 300 -3.95 20.28 5.29
C VAL A 300 -2.44 20.37 5.32
N LEU A 301 -1.79 20.60 4.16
CA LEU A 301 -0.34 20.59 4.05
C LEU A 301 0.30 21.97 4.21
N GLY A 302 -0.39 23.02 3.77
CA GLY A 302 0.21 24.36 3.72
C GLY A 302 1.48 24.39 2.88
N ASP A 303 2.58 24.96 3.42
CA ASP A 303 3.89 25.04 2.78
C ASP A 303 4.91 23.98 3.32
N ALA A 304 4.50 23.19 4.32
CA ALA A 304 5.38 22.25 4.99
C ALA A 304 5.53 20.92 4.20
N THR A 305 6.63 20.21 4.44
CA THR A 305 6.78 18.82 4.02
C THR A 305 5.71 17.97 4.71
N PRO A 306 4.94 17.16 3.99
CA PRO A 306 3.84 16.39 4.57
C PRO A 306 4.31 15.43 5.67
N SER A 307 3.75 15.52 6.85
CA SER A 307 3.92 14.49 7.89
C SER A 307 3.06 13.26 7.59
N PHE A 308 3.40 12.13 8.19
CA PHE A 308 2.61 10.89 8.07
C PHE A 308 1.13 11.11 8.44
N LYS A 309 0.85 11.90 9.49
CA LYS A 309 -0.50 12.24 9.94
C LYS A 309 -1.23 13.12 8.91
N GLN A 310 -0.58 14.11 8.34
CA GLN A 310 -1.20 14.99 7.33
C GLN A 310 -1.56 14.24 6.05
N VAL A 311 -0.73 13.27 5.60
CA VAL A 311 -1.07 12.42 4.44
C VAL A 311 -2.39 11.69 4.66
N LYS A 312 -2.65 11.19 5.86
CA LYS A 312 -3.92 10.53 6.21
C LYS A 312 -5.13 11.49 6.26
N GLN A 313 -4.89 12.79 6.44
CA GLN A 313 -5.93 13.81 6.45
C GLN A 313 -6.36 14.27 5.05
N LEU A 314 -5.62 13.89 4.00
CA LEU A 314 -5.95 14.18 2.60
C LEU A 314 -7.10 13.27 2.09
N LYS A 315 -8.29 13.45 2.64
CA LYS A 315 -9.46 12.59 2.39
C LYS A 315 -9.97 12.72 0.96
N TYR A 316 -10.03 13.92 0.42
CA TYR A 316 -10.51 14.14 -0.95
C TYR A 316 -9.51 13.62 -2.00
N VAL A 317 -8.21 13.79 -1.77
CA VAL A 317 -7.16 13.16 -2.58
C VAL A 317 -7.32 11.64 -2.56
N ARG A 318 -7.61 11.05 -1.41
CA ARG A 318 -7.89 9.61 -1.28
C ARG A 318 -9.14 9.19 -2.07
N MET A 319 -10.22 9.98 -2.02
CA MET A 319 -11.44 9.73 -2.80
C MET A 319 -11.17 9.78 -4.31
N ILE A 320 -10.33 10.70 -4.79
CA ILE A 320 -9.89 10.79 -6.19
C ILE A 320 -9.19 9.51 -6.61
N LEU A 321 -8.25 9.01 -5.80
CA LEU A 321 -7.52 7.77 -6.08
C LEU A 321 -8.45 6.55 -6.09
N ASN A 322 -9.37 6.46 -5.13
CA ASN A 322 -10.36 5.38 -5.09
C ASN A 322 -11.28 5.38 -6.32
N GLU A 323 -11.73 6.56 -6.77
CA GLU A 323 -12.58 6.68 -7.97
C GLU A 323 -11.79 6.38 -9.26
N ALA A 324 -10.52 6.75 -9.31
CA ALA A 324 -9.64 6.36 -10.41
C ALA A 324 -9.47 4.82 -10.47
N LEU A 325 -9.25 4.16 -9.32
CA LEU A 325 -9.22 2.69 -9.20
C LEU A 325 -10.57 2.03 -9.51
N ARG A 326 -11.69 2.70 -9.23
CA ARG A 326 -13.00 2.18 -9.60
C ARG A 326 -13.15 2.14 -11.12
N LEU A 327 -12.86 3.24 -11.79
CA LEU A 327 -13.01 3.33 -13.25
C LEU A 327 -11.97 2.51 -14.01
N TRP A 328 -10.71 2.58 -13.57
CA TRP A 328 -9.61 1.86 -14.20
C TRP A 328 -8.73 1.18 -13.14
N PRO A 329 -9.20 0.05 -12.57
CA PRO A 329 -8.39 -0.76 -11.66
C PRO A 329 -7.14 -1.24 -12.40
N THR A 330 -5.99 -0.91 -11.88
CA THR A 330 -4.70 -1.19 -12.55
C THR A 330 -4.43 -2.69 -12.68
N ALA A 331 -4.92 -3.50 -11.72
CA ALA A 331 -5.01 -4.96 -11.86
C ALA A 331 -6.46 -5.32 -12.27
N PRO A 332 -6.74 -5.55 -13.57
CA PRO A 332 -8.12 -5.54 -14.08
C PRO A 332 -8.90 -6.81 -13.81
N ALA A 333 -8.27 -7.90 -13.38
CA ALA A 333 -8.95 -9.17 -13.19
C ALA A 333 -8.20 -10.10 -12.25
N PHE A 334 -8.93 -10.96 -11.55
CA PHE A 334 -8.38 -12.15 -10.91
C PHE A 334 -9.26 -13.37 -11.17
N SER A 335 -8.69 -14.57 -11.01
CA SER A 335 -9.41 -15.81 -11.25
C SER A 335 -9.46 -16.68 -10.01
N VAL A 336 -10.59 -17.39 -9.86
CA VAL A 336 -10.81 -18.38 -8.81
C VAL A 336 -11.31 -19.70 -9.43
N TYR A 337 -11.21 -20.78 -8.68
CA TYR A 337 -11.78 -22.07 -9.06
C TYR A 337 -12.63 -22.65 -7.90
N ALA A 338 -13.65 -23.41 -8.24
CA ALA A 338 -14.51 -24.09 -7.26
C ALA A 338 -13.74 -25.25 -6.60
N LYS A 339 -13.75 -25.30 -5.26
CA LYS A 339 -13.11 -26.34 -4.44
C LYS A 339 -13.95 -27.61 -4.37
N GLU A 340 -15.25 -27.49 -4.63
CA GLU A 340 -16.24 -28.55 -4.58
C GLU A 340 -17.38 -28.28 -5.56
N ASP A 341 -18.23 -29.28 -5.81
CA ASP A 341 -19.45 -29.11 -6.59
C ASP A 341 -20.40 -28.17 -5.83
N THR A 342 -20.87 -27.14 -6.51
CA THR A 342 -21.69 -26.09 -5.90
C THR A 342 -22.66 -25.46 -6.91
N THR A 343 -23.31 -24.38 -6.51
CA THR A 343 -24.16 -23.59 -7.41
C THR A 343 -23.77 -22.12 -7.35
N LEU A 344 -23.98 -21.38 -8.42
CA LEU A 344 -23.78 -19.95 -8.48
C LEU A 344 -25.11 -19.25 -8.77
N ALA A 345 -25.44 -18.21 -8.00
CA ALA A 345 -26.74 -17.50 -8.02
C ALA A 345 -27.96 -18.40 -7.87
N GLY A 346 -27.82 -19.58 -7.24
CA GLY A 346 -28.87 -20.57 -7.15
C GLY A 346 -29.39 -21.09 -8.50
N LYS A 347 -28.67 -20.79 -9.59
CA LYS A 347 -29.14 -21.00 -10.97
C LYS A 347 -28.19 -21.81 -11.83
N TYR A 348 -26.89 -21.62 -11.64
CA TYR A 348 -25.85 -22.26 -12.44
C TYR A 348 -25.23 -23.43 -11.67
N GLU A 349 -25.05 -24.56 -12.33
CA GLU A 349 -24.34 -25.73 -11.79
C GLU A 349 -22.84 -25.53 -11.97
N VAL A 350 -22.09 -25.62 -10.89
CA VAL A 350 -20.63 -25.44 -10.86
C VAL A 350 -19.99 -26.72 -10.38
N GLY A 351 -19.18 -27.32 -11.21
CA GLY A 351 -18.38 -28.49 -10.86
C GLY A 351 -17.05 -28.13 -10.20
N ILE A 352 -16.55 -29.07 -9.40
CA ILE A 352 -15.20 -28.95 -8.82
C ILE A 352 -14.15 -28.62 -9.91
N GLY A 353 -13.33 -27.61 -9.67
CA GLY A 353 -12.29 -27.14 -10.61
C GLY A 353 -12.78 -26.17 -11.69
N ASP A 354 -14.08 -25.92 -11.82
CA ASP A 354 -14.61 -24.88 -12.69
C ASP A 354 -14.04 -23.52 -12.27
N ALA A 355 -13.64 -22.73 -13.27
CA ALA A 355 -12.93 -21.50 -13.02
C ALA A 355 -13.70 -20.28 -13.51
N PHE A 356 -13.60 -19.22 -12.72
CA PHE A 356 -14.22 -17.94 -12.97
C PHE A 356 -13.16 -16.84 -12.95
N THR A 357 -13.27 -15.91 -13.89
CA THR A 357 -12.46 -14.68 -13.92
C THR A 357 -13.36 -13.49 -13.63
N LEU A 358 -13.09 -12.79 -12.54
CA LEU A 358 -13.78 -11.54 -12.21
C LEU A 358 -13.19 -10.41 -13.06
N LEU A 359 -14.03 -9.76 -13.87
CA LEU A 359 -13.69 -8.53 -14.59
C LEU A 359 -13.96 -7.33 -13.67
N ILE A 360 -12.91 -6.86 -13.02
CA ILE A 360 -13.02 -5.79 -12.02
C ILE A 360 -13.51 -4.47 -12.62
N PRO A 361 -13.08 -4.03 -13.82
CA PRO A 361 -13.58 -2.80 -14.41
C PRO A 361 -15.11 -2.81 -14.66
N GLU A 362 -15.68 -3.94 -15.05
CA GLU A 362 -17.12 -4.06 -15.29
C GLU A 362 -17.89 -4.28 -13.97
N LEU A 363 -17.31 -4.99 -12.99
CA LEU A 363 -17.83 -5.04 -11.61
C LEU A 363 -17.97 -3.62 -11.04
N HIS A 364 -16.96 -2.80 -11.20
CA HIS A 364 -16.94 -1.42 -10.73
C HIS A 364 -17.84 -0.47 -11.54
N ARG A 365 -18.52 -0.99 -12.56
CA ARG A 365 -19.55 -0.31 -13.36
C ARG A 365 -20.94 -0.92 -13.24
N ASP A 366 -21.12 -1.92 -12.35
CA ASP A 366 -22.43 -2.53 -12.08
C ASP A 366 -23.43 -1.45 -11.65
N LYS A 367 -24.37 -1.13 -12.54
CA LYS A 367 -25.36 -0.06 -12.33
C LYS A 367 -26.29 -0.32 -11.17
N SER A 368 -26.43 -1.58 -10.74
CA SER A 368 -27.23 -1.93 -9.57
C SER A 368 -26.64 -1.38 -8.26
N VAL A 369 -25.34 -1.16 -8.24
CA VAL A 369 -24.58 -0.59 -7.10
C VAL A 369 -24.20 0.87 -7.36
N TRP A 370 -23.58 1.13 -8.51
CA TRP A 370 -22.95 2.42 -8.82
C TRP A 370 -23.89 3.45 -9.45
N GLY A 371 -25.13 3.03 -9.77
CA GLY A 371 -26.14 3.90 -10.37
C GLY A 371 -25.97 4.09 -11.87
N GLN A 372 -26.83 4.94 -12.46
CA GLN A 372 -26.85 5.17 -13.92
C GLN A 372 -25.65 5.97 -14.39
N ASP A 373 -24.99 6.71 -13.49
CA ASP A 373 -23.80 7.51 -13.71
C ASP A 373 -22.50 6.75 -13.38
N ALA A 374 -22.53 5.40 -13.43
CA ALA A 374 -21.39 4.53 -13.13
C ALA A 374 -20.12 4.84 -13.98
N GLU A 375 -20.29 5.40 -15.19
CA GLU A 375 -19.16 5.80 -16.04
C GLU A 375 -18.57 7.18 -15.68
N SER A 376 -19.24 7.97 -14.83
CA SER A 376 -18.80 9.32 -14.50
C SER A 376 -17.76 9.30 -13.38
N PHE A 377 -16.72 10.12 -13.52
CA PHE A 377 -15.73 10.34 -12.46
C PHE A 377 -16.32 11.22 -11.36
N ARG A 378 -16.60 10.62 -10.22
CA ARG A 378 -17.23 11.28 -9.06
C ARG A 378 -16.60 10.79 -7.75
N PRO A 379 -15.51 11.41 -7.29
CA PRO A 379 -14.82 11.03 -6.06
C PRO A 379 -15.72 10.96 -4.83
N GLU A 380 -16.75 11.79 -4.78
CA GLU A 380 -17.73 11.87 -3.68
C GLU A 380 -18.53 10.57 -3.45
N ARG A 381 -18.42 9.57 -4.33
CA ARG A 381 -18.94 8.21 -4.07
C ARG A 381 -18.27 7.55 -2.87
N PHE A 382 -17.03 7.96 -2.60
CA PHE A 382 -16.19 7.45 -1.52
C PHE A 382 -16.22 8.34 -0.25
N GLU A 383 -17.15 9.27 -0.15
CA GLU A 383 -17.35 10.07 1.06
C GLU A 383 -17.78 9.20 2.25
N ASP A 384 -18.55 8.15 1.98
CA ASP A 384 -18.89 7.11 2.94
C ASP A 384 -18.80 5.73 2.29
N ILE A 385 -17.61 5.14 2.36
CA ILE A 385 -17.30 3.86 1.75
C ILE A 385 -18.10 2.70 2.38
N SER A 386 -18.57 2.86 3.63
CA SER A 386 -19.40 1.85 4.30
C SER A 386 -20.75 1.60 3.61
N LYS A 387 -21.19 2.54 2.78
CA LYS A 387 -22.40 2.39 1.95
C LYS A 387 -22.18 1.56 0.68
N ILE A 388 -20.92 1.33 0.31
CA ILE A 388 -20.58 0.52 -0.87
C ILE A 388 -20.59 -0.96 -0.44
N PRO A 389 -21.37 -1.83 -1.10
CA PRO A 389 -21.34 -3.25 -0.79
C PRO A 389 -19.91 -3.81 -0.93
N HIS A 390 -19.43 -4.52 0.07
CA HIS A 390 -18.05 -5.02 0.16
C HIS A 390 -17.55 -5.74 -1.11
N HIS A 391 -18.41 -6.50 -1.79
CA HIS A 391 -18.04 -7.24 -3.00
C HIS A 391 -18.20 -6.44 -4.30
N ALA A 392 -18.62 -5.17 -4.23
CA ALA A 392 -18.78 -4.31 -5.39
C ALA A 392 -17.55 -3.48 -5.72
N TYR A 393 -16.56 -3.40 -4.81
CA TYR A 393 -15.32 -2.66 -4.98
C TYR A 393 -14.13 -3.52 -4.59
N LYS A 394 -13.35 -4.01 -5.57
CA LYS A 394 -12.30 -5.01 -5.39
C LYS A 394 -10.99 -4.68 -6.10
N PRO A 395 -10.49 -3.43 -6.06
CA PRO A 395 -9.26 -3.05 -6.79
C PRO A 395 -8.01 -3.77 -6.26
N PHE A 396 -8.04 -4.24 -5.01
CA PHE A 396 -6.96 -4.95 -4.33
C PHE A 396 -7.21 -6.45 -4.15
N GLY A 397 -8.20 -7.00 -4.85
CA GLY A 397 -8.52 -8.43 -4.79
C GLY A 397 -9.42 -8.81 -3.61
N ASN A 398 -9.27 -10.03 -3.08
CA ASN A 398 -10.17 -10.60 -2.07
C ASN A 398 -9.48 -11.55 -1.10
N GLY A 399 -9.93 -11.55 0.16
CA GLY A 399 -9.62 -12.52 1.19
C GLY A 399 -8.11 -12.65 1.48
N GLN A 400 -7.67 -13.85 1.81
CA GLN A 400 -6.25 -14.13 2.11
C GLN A 400 -5.31 -13.86 0.93
N ARG A 401 -5.85 -13.74 -0.29
CA ARG A 401 -5.10 -13.42 -1.51
C ARG A 401 -5.22 -11.95 -1.92
N ALA A 402 -5.83 -11.11 -1.09
CA ALA A 402 -5.86 -9.67 -1.29
C ALA A 402 -4.42 -9.10 -1.33
N CYS A 403 -4.28 -7.91 -1.92
CA CYS A 403 -2.98 -7.25 -2.05
C CYS A 403 -2.36 -6.95 -0.68
N ILE A 404 -1.24 -7.60 -0.38
CA ILE A 404 -0.50 -7.37 0.87
C ILE A 404 0.05 -5.93 0.96
N GLY A 405 0.37 -5.31 -0.19
CA GLY A 405 0.92 -3.96 -0.30
C GLY A 405 -0.13 -2.84 -0.41
N GLN A 406 -1.42 -3.11 -0.15
CA GLN A 406 -2.49 -2.11 -0.31
C GLN A 406 -2.20 -0.81 0.44
N GLN A 407 -1.81 -0.90 1.72
CA GLN A 407 -1.51 0.27 2.55
C GLN A 407 -0.29 1.04 2.03
N PHE A 408 0.73 0.31 1.57
CA PHE A 408 1.92 0.89 0.97
C PHE A 408 1.56 1.70 -0.29
N ALA A 409 0.85 1.07 -1.23
CA ALA A 409 0.46 1.70 -2.49
C ALA A 409 -0.42 2.95 -2.29
N LEU A 410 -1.36 2.87 -1.34
CA LEU A 410 -2.28 3.98 -1.10
C LEU A 410 -1.62 5.12 -0.32
N HIS A 411 -0.73 4.82 0.63
CA HIS A 411 0.04 5.85 1.33
C HIS A 411 0.98 6.58 0.36
N GLU A 412 1.70 5.85 -0.47
CA GLU A 412 2.55 6.41 -1.54
C GLU A 412 1.73 7.28 -2.50
N ALA A 413 0.61 6.76 -3.00
CA ALA A 413 -0.20 7.49 -3.98
C ALA A 413 -0.81 8.79 -3.41
N VAL A 414 -1.32 8.77 -2.17
CA VAL A 414 -1.86 9.96 -1.52
C VAL A 414 -0.76 10.99 -1.28
N LEU A 415 0.40 10.56 -0.77
CA LEU A 415 1.56 11.42 -0.54
C LEU A 415 2.01 12.10 -1.84
N VAL A 416 2.26 11.30 -2.88
CA VAL A 416 2.77 11.80 -4.17
C VAL A 416 1.79 12.74 -4.83
N LEU A 417 0.51 12.36 -4.93
CA LEU A 417 -0.51 13.22 -5.53
C LEU A 417 -0.69 14.50 -4.69
N GLY A 418 -0.68 14.40 -3.36
CA GLY A 418 -0.73 15.54 -2.45
C GLY A 418 0.43 16.52 -2.68
N MET A 419 1.68 16.02 -2.77
CA MET A 419 2.86 16.85 -3.04
C MET A 419 2.84 17.46 -4.44
N VAL A 420 2.40 16.73 -5.44
CA VAL A 420 2.24 17.25 -6.81
C VAL A 420 1.25 18.42 -6.82
N LEU A 421 0.08 18.25 -6.19
CA LEU A 421 -0.94 19.29 -6.09
C LEU A 421 -0.51 20.47 -5.19
N GLN A 422 0.31 20.24 -4.17
CA GLN A 422 0.87 21.28 -3.32
C GLN A 422 1.77 22.24 -4.11
N HIS A 423 2.57 21.69 -5.02
CA HIS A 423 3.63 22.44 -5.69
C HIS A 423 3.27 22.93 -7.10
N PHE A 424 2.33 22.28 -7.78
CA PHE A 424 2.09 22.55 -9.20
C PHE A 424 0.61 22.73 -9.55
N GLU A 425 0.37 23.67 -10.46
CA GLU A 425 -0.85 23.76 -11.27
C GLU A 425 -0.69 22.79 -12.45
N LEU A 426 -1.63 21.85 -12.59
CA LEU A 426 -1.64 20.85 -13.67
C LEU A 426 -2.34 21.44 -14.90
N ILE A 427 -1.75 21.28 -16.08
CA ILE A 427 -2.23 21.87 -17.31
C ILE A 427 -2.40 20.77 -18.39
N ASP A 428 -3.64 20.56 -18.81
CA ASP A 428 -3.94 19.77 -20.01
C ASP A 428 -3.67 20.62 -21.26
N HIS A 429 -2.48 20.50 -21.83
CA HIS A 429 -2.05 21.31 -22.96
C HIS A 429 -2.44 20.72 -24.32
N SER A 430 -2.79 19.45 -24.37
CA SER A 430 -3.04 18.69 -25.62
C SER A 430 -4.50 18.24 -25.78
N ASP A 431 -5.38 18.54 -24.82
CA ASP A 431 -6.72 17.96 -24.75
C ASP A 431 -6.69 16.44 -24.88
N TYR A 432 -5.80 15.80 -24.11
CA TYR A 432 -5.55 14.37 -24.19
C TYR A 432 -6.85 13.57 -24.05
N GLN A 433 -7.10 12.67 -24.98
CA GLN A 433 -8.21 11.70 -24.90
C GLN A 433 -7.67 10.39 -24.34
N LEU A 434 -8.34 9.85 -23.32
CA LEU A 434 -7.86 8.65 -22.64
C LEU A 434 -7.78 7.45 -23.59
N GLU A 435 -6.56 7.04 -23.87
CA GLU A 435 -6.22 5.75 -24.44
C GLU A 435 -5.63 4.87 -23.33
N VAL A 436 -6.08 3.62 -23.23
CA VAL A 436 -5.61 2.70 -22.21
C VAL A 436 -4.70 1.66 -22.81
N LYS A 437 -3.44 1.69 -22.41
CA LYS A 437 -2.45 0.66 -22.67
C LYS A 437 -2.70 -0.51 -21.73
N GLU A 438 -2.64 -1.71 -22.30
CA GLU A 438 -2.82 -2.95 -21.55
C GLU A 438 -1.57 -3.80 -21.70
N THR A 439 -0.94 -4.09 -20.54
CA THR A 439 0.13 -5.07 -20.39
C THR A 439 -0.35 -6.12 -19.36
N LEU A 440 0.39 -6.37 -18.30
CA LEU A 440 -0.14 -7.08 -17.13
C LEU A 440 -1.11 -6.18 -16.34
N THR A 441 -0.94 -4.88 -16.47
CA THR A 441 -1.70 -3.82 -15.80
C THR A 441 -2.30 -2.85 -16.82
N PHE A 442 -3.18 -1.96 -16.35
CA PHE A 442 -3.70 -0.82 -17.11
C PHE A 442 -2.93 0.46 -16.79
N LYS A 443 -2.62 1.25 -17.82
CA LYS A 443 -2.08 2.62 -17.72
C LYS A 443 -2.66 3.50 -18.83
N PRO A 444 -2.76 4.83 -18.64
CA PRO A 444 -2.95 5.75 -19.77
C PRO A 444 -1.78 5.62 -20.75
N ASP A 445 -2.08 5.60 -22.05
CA ASP A 445 -1.07 5.53 -23.11
C ASP A 445 -0.79 6.93 -23.67
N GLY A 446 0.46 7.38 -23.61
CA GLY A 446 0.88 8.67 -24.15
C GLY A 446 0.29 9.89 -23.43
N LEU A 447 -0.05 9.77 -22.15
CA LEU A 447 -0.52 10.91 -21.36
C LEU A 447 0.63 11.87 -21.08
N THR A 448 0.55 13.07 -21.70
CA THR A 448 1.46 14.17 -21.39
C THR A 448 0.70 15.34 -20.79
N MET A 449 1.39 16.12 -19.94
CA MET A 449 0.87 17.34 -19.35
C MET A 449 1.98 18.39 -19.23
N LYS A 450 1.59 19.61 -18.88
CA LYS A 450 2.50 20.65 -18.44
C LYS A 450 2.17 21.03 -17.00
N VAL A 451 3.15 21.61 -16.33
CA VAL A 451 2.96 22.12 -14.98
C VAL A 451 3.40 23.57 -14.88
N LYS A 452 2.81 24.29 -13.91
CA LYS A 452 3.25 25.61 -13.52
C LYS A 452 3.41 25.62 -12.00
N PRO A 453 4.53 26.12 -11.46
CA PRO A 453 4.70 26.22 -10.02
C PRO A 453 3.58 27.08 -9.38
N ARG A 454 2.88 26.54 -8.39
CA ARG A 454 1.89 27.25 -7.57
C ARG A 454 2.56 28.11 -6.50
N ARG A 455 3.69 27.63 -5.98
CA ARG A 455 4.47 28.24 -4.92
C ARG A 455 5.94 28.26 -5.35
N LYS A 456 6.72 29.17 -4.77
CA LYS A 456 8.17 29.02 -4.91
C LYS A 456 8.53 27.69 -4.27
N VAL A 457 9.00 26.73 -5.08
CA VAL A 457 9.57 25.50 -4.56
C VAL A 457 10.79 25.90 -3.75
N GLN A 458 10.61 26.03 -2.44
CA GLN A 458 11.76 26.10 -1.55
C GLN A 458 12.43 24.74 -1.65
N MET A 459 13.62 24.70 -2.20
CA MET A 459 14.42 23.49 -2.15
C MET A 459 14.50 23.10 -0.67
N PHE A 460 14.03 21.90 -0.37
CA PHE A 460 13.80 21.35 0.96
C PHE A 460 14.66 22.02 2.04
N GLN A 461 14.02 22.83 2.85
CA GLN A 461 14.53 23.08 4.19
C GLN A 461 14.23 21.76 4.94
N ALA A 462 15.26 21.13 5.47
CA ALA A 462 15.08 20.22 6.60
C ALA A 462 14.12 20.92 7.56
N PRO A 463 13.15 20.20 8.16
CA PRO A 463 12.22 20.83 9.10
C PRO A 463 13.02 21.76 9.97
N ALA A 464 12.65 23.04 10.00
CA ALA A 464 13.33 24.01 10.81
C ALA A 464 13.44 23.40 12.20
N VAL A 465 14.65 23.19 12.66
CA VAL A 465 14.87 22.91 14.06
C VAL A 465 14.42 24.20 14.72
N GLU A 466 13.18 24.21 15.21
CA GLU A 466 12.73 25.27 16.07
C GLU A 466 13.78 25.38 17.17
N GLU A 467 14.49 26.50 17.23
CA GLU A 467 15.36 26.77 18.37
C GLU A 467 14.48 26.57 19.60
N PRO A 468 14.93 25.79 20.59
CA PRO A 468 14.13 25.56 21.77
C PRO A 468 13.82 26.94 22.38
N GLU A 469 12.56 27.37 22.26
CA GLU A 469 12.06 28.41 23.16
C GLU A 469 12.51 28.01 24.55
N GLN A 470 13.13 28.93 25.28
CA GLN A 470 13.64 28.75 26.62
C GLN A 470 12.65 27.92 27.42
N ALA A 471 13.13 26.79 27.93
CA ALA A 471 12.35 25.86 28.70
C ALA A 471 11.46 26.62 29.69
N PRO A 472 10.14 26.41 29.65
CA PRO A 472 9.29 26.90 30.73
C PRO A 472 9.73 26.18 32.00
N GLU A 473 9.96 26.97 33.05
CA GLU A 473 10.27 26.49 34.36
C GLU A 473 9.30 25.39 34.81
N ALA A 474 9.86 24.29 35.32
CA ALA A 474 9.28 23.24 36.12
C ALA A 474 7.89 22.72 35.69
N GLU A 475 7.91 21.47 35.20
CA GLU A 475 6.74 20.60 35.06
C GLU A 475 5.78 20.81 36.24
N GLN A 476 4.64 21.43 36.01
CA GLN A 476 3.51 21.30 36.91
C GLN A 476 3.05 19.85 36.79
N ALA A 477 3.24 19.07 37.83
CA ALA A 477 2.70 17.73 37.93
C ALA A 477 1.20 17.79 37.60
N ILE A 478 0.79 17.04 36.57
CA ILE A 478 -0.62 16.83 36.26
C ILE A 478 -1.24 16.25 37.52
N ASP A 479 -2.27 16.87 38.07
CA ASP A 479 -3.01 16.32 39.23
C ASP A 479 -3.63 14.99 38.77
N SER A 480 -2.92 13.90 39.08
CA SER A 480 -3.37 12.55 38.77
C SER A 480 -4.51 12.20 39.73
N HIS A 481 -5.68 11.92 39.18
CA HIS A 481 -6.80 11.40 39.98
C HIS A 481 -6.60 9.92 40.34
N GLY A 482 -5.58 9.23 39.76
CA GLY A 482 -5.14 7.88 40.12
C GLY A 482 -6.15 6.77 39.81
N THR A 483 -7.22 7.04 39.06
CA THR A 483 -8.18 5.99 38.70
C THR A 483 -7.50 4.96 37.79
N PRO A 484 -7.54 3.65 38.09
CA PRO A 484 -6.88 2.64 37.28
C PRO A 484 -7.53 2.50 35.92
N LEU A 485 -6.70 2.47 34.85
CA LEU A 485 -7.13 2.14 33.49
C LEU A 485 -6.15 1.16 32.88
N LEU A 486 -6.55 -0.09 32.77
CA LEU A 486 -5.74 -1.15 32.17
C LEU A 486 -6.05 -1.23 30.66
N VAL A 487 -5.03 -1.12 29.82
CA VAL A 487 -5.20 -1.29 28.36
C VAL A 487 -4.54 -2.61 27.94
N LEU A 488 -5.36 -3.57 27.53
CA LEU A 488 -4.90 -4.89 27.10
C LEU A 488 -4.83 -4.99 25.58
N TYR A 489 -3.83 -5.69 25.06
CA TYR A 489 -3.73 -5.90 23.61
C TYR A 489 -3.53 -7.35 23.23
N GLY A 490 -4.14 -7.72 22.07
CA GLY A 490 -3.88 -8.94 21.33
C GLY A 490 -3.35 -8.59 19.93
N SER A 491 -2.04 -8.82 19.66
CA SER A 491 -1.40 -8.35 18.45
C SER A 491 -0.19 -9.18 18.06
N ASN A 492 -0.14 -9.65 16.79
CA ASN A 492 1.07 -10.25 16.19
C ASN A 492 1.84 -9.24 15.35
N LEU A 493 1.13 -8.25 14.77
CA LEU A 493 1.69 -7.30 13.79
C LEU A 493 1.99 -5.91 14.39
N GLY A 494 1.79 -5.76 15.70
CA GLY A 494 2.06 -4.50 16.40
C GLY A 494 0.95 -3.44 16.32
N THR A 495 -0.01 -3.51 15.38
CA THR A 495 -1.06 -2.49 15.23
C THR A 495 -1.90 -2.34 16.50
N ALA A 496 -2.50 -3.43 17.01
CA ALA A 496 -3.29 -3.37 18.24
C ALA A 496 -2.43 -3.01 19.46
N GLN A 497 -1.17 -3.42 19.51
CA GLN A 497 -0.22 -3.03 20.55
C GLN A 497 0.11 -1.53 20.48
N GLY A 498 0.30 -0.98 19.27
CA GLY A 498 0.55 0.45 19.08
C GLY A 498 -0.63 1.30 19.56
N VAL A 499 -1.85 0.95 19.15
CA VAL A 499 -3.09 1.59 19.62
C VAL A 499 -3.23 1.52 21.15
N ALA A 500 -2.97 0.35 21.73
CA ALA A 500 -3.07 0.18 23.18
C ALA A 500 -2.06 1.03 23.96
N ARG A 501 -0.84 1.18 23.44
CA ARG A 501 0.18 2.05 24.06
C ARG A 501 -0.23 3.52 23.96
N GLU A 502 -0.69 3.97 22.79
CA GLU A 502 -1.16 5.33 22.59
C GLU A 502 -2.36 5.66 23.49
N LEU A 503 -3.33 4.74 23.62
CA LEU A 503 -4.45 4.89 24.55
C LEU A 503 -3.99 4.98 26.01
N SER A 504 -3.03 4.15 26.40
CA SER A 504 -2.46 4.17 27.77
C SER A 504 -1.70 5.47 28.05
N GLU A 505 -0.95 5.99 27.10
CA GLU A 505 -0.27 7.28 27.22
C GLU A 505 -1.29 8.42 27.29
N THR A 506 -2.28 8.45 26.41
CA THR A 506 -3.37 9.43 26.45
C THR A 506 -4.12 9.39 27.79
N ALA A 507 -4.35 8.19 28.34
CA ALA A 507 -4.97 8.02 29.65
C ALA A 507 -4.13 8.66 30.78
N ARG A 508 -2.81 8.48 30.74
CA ARG A 508 -1.91 9.12 31.73
C ARG A 508 -1.96 10.64 31.65
N PHE A 509 -1.97 11.19 30.42
CA PHE A 509 -2.16 12.65 30.21
C PHE A 509 -3.51 13.16 30.72
N LYS A 510 -4.52 12.29 30.78
CA LYS A 510 -5.84 12.60 31.37
C LYS A 510 -5.92 12.31 32.86
N GLY A 511 -4.82 11.93 33.55
CA GLY A 511 -4.73 11.72 34.96
C GLY A 511 -5.05 10.31 35.47
N PHE A 512 -5.24 9.33 34.59
CA PHE A 512 -5.43 7.93 34.95
C PHE A 512 -4.10 7.26 35.36
N ASP A 513 -4.14 6.32 36.30
CA ASP A 513 -3.06 5.35 36.47
C ASP A 513 -3.20 4.25 35.42
N SER A 514 -2.48 4.39 34.28
CA SER A 514 -2.66 3.53 33.14
C SER A 514 -1.38 2.80 32.72
N LYS A 515 -1.58 1.54 32.29
CA LYS A 515 -0.55 0.72 31.66
C LYS A 515 -1.13 -0.13 30.54
N ALA A 516 -0.28 -0.43 29.56
CA ALA A 516 -0.58 -1.36 28.48
C ALA A 516 0.09 -2.72 28.74
N ALA A 517 -0.62 -3.84 28.53
CA ALA A 517 -0.11 -5.20 28.73
C ALA A 517 -0.74 -6.18 27.71
N ALA A 518 -0.13 -7.35 27.52
CA ALA A 518 -0.69 -8.38 26.67
C ALA A 518 -1.94 -9.03 27.32
N LEU A 519 -2.89 -9.46 26.50
CA LEU A 519 -4.11 -10.14 26.98
C LEU A 519 -3.77 -11.37 27.81
N ASP A 520 -2.81 -12.17 27.40
CA ASP A 520 -2.40 -13.39 28.09
C ASP A 520 -1.85 -13.16 29.50
N ASP A 521 -1.33 -11.96 29.82
CA ASP A 521 -0.83 -11.60 31.14
C ASP A 521 -1.97 -11.44 32.15
N TYR A 522 -3.21 -11.30 31.67
CA TYR A 522 -4.41 -11.10 32.47
C TYR A 522 -5.46 -12.20 32.32
N ALA A 523 -5.09 -13.33 31.73
CA ALA A 523 -5.96 -14.51 31.69
C ALA A 523 -6.31 -14.96 33.12
N GLY A 524 -7.59 -14.90 33.49
CA GLY A 524 -8.08 -15.24 34.84
C GLY A 524 -7.93 -14.16 35.92
N ASN A 525 -7.43 -12.97 35.54
CA ASN A 525 -7.13 -11.93 36.55
C ASN A 525 -7.48 -10.51 36.06
N LEU A 526 -8.68 -10.33 35.47
CA LEU A 526 -9.16 -9.00 35.11
C LEU A 526 -9.50 -8.19 36.38
N PRO A 527 -9.07 -6.91 36.46
CA PRO A 527 -9.36 -6.08 37.63
C PRO A 527 -10.83 -5.68 37.68
N ALA A 528 -11.42 -5.68 38.88
CA ALA A 528 -12.74 -5.15 39.18
C ALA A 528 -12.72 -3.67 39.56
N GLU A 529 -11.53 -3.10 39.82
CA GLU A 529 -11.34 -1.68 40.13
C GLU A 529 -10.84 -0.96 38.88
N GLY A 530 -11.43 0.21 38.57
CA GLY A 530 -11.13 0.97 37.37
C GLY A 530 -11.81 0.40 36.13
N ALA A 531 -11.19 0.61 34.94
CA ALA A 531 -11.69 0.08 33.69
C ALA A 531 -10.62 -0.70 32.91
N VAL A 532 -11.08 -1.59 32.03
CA VAL A 532 -10.25 -2.38 31.13
C VAL A 532 -10.61 -2.02 29.68
N VAL A 533 -9.66 -1.50 28.93
CA VAL A 533 -9.79 -1.27 27.48
C VAL A 533 -9.06 -2.40 26.77
N ILE A 534 -9.74 -3.10 25.87
CA ILE A 534 -9.17 -4.22 25.13
C ILE A 534 -9.04 -3.84 23.66
N VAL A 535 -7.83 -3.93 23.12
CA VAL A 535 -7.53 -3.70 21.71
C VAL A 535 -7.02 -5.01 21.11
N SER A 536 -7.75 -5.60 20.19
CA SER A 536 -7.37 -6.91 19.64
C SER A 536 -7.57 -6.99 18.13
N ALA A 537 -6.73 -7.79 17.49
CA ALA A 537 -6.87 -8.18 16.08
C ALA A 537 -7.30 -9.65 15.95
N SER A 538 -7.67 -10.03 14.73
CA SER A 538 -7.90 -11.42 14.32
C SER A 538 -6.93 -11.81 13.21
N TYR A 539 -6.24 -12.94 13.35
CA TYR A 539 -5.36 -13.47 12.32
C TYR A 539 -5.91 -14.76 11.75
N ASN A 540 -6.39 -14.72 10.53
CA ASN A 540 -7.12 -15.85 9.91
C ASN A 540 -8.28 -16.36 10.78
N GLY A 541 -8.90 -15.47 11.56
CA GLY A 541 -9.98 -15.81 12.49
C GLY A 541 -9.53 -16.41 13.83
N ASN A 542 -8.22 -16.53 14.05
CA ASN A 542 -7.63 -17.02 15.30
C ASN A 542 -7.17 -15.84 16.18
N PRO A 543 -7.07 -16.06 17.51
CA PRO A 543 -6.49 -15.06 18.40
C PRO A 543 -5.01 -14.83 18.07
N PRO A 544 -4.49 -13.63 18.34
CA PRO A 544 -3.05 -13.37 18.36
C PRO A 544 -2.32 -14.27 19.36
N ASP A 545 -1.02 -14.52 19.14
CA ASP A 545 -0.20 -15.41 19.97
C ASP A 545 -0.15 -14.99 21.45
N ASN A 546 -0.30 -13.70 21.72
CA ASN A 546 -0.34 -13.12 23.06
C ASN A 546 -1.76 -12.92 23.61
N ALA A 547 -2.73 -13.62 23.04
CA ALA A 547 -4.13 -13.63 23.45
C ALA A 547 -4.71 -15.06 23.54
N VAL A 548 -3.94 -16.09 23.25
CA VAL A 548 -4.40 -17.49 23.18
C VAL A 548 -4.90 -17.97 24.54
N ARG A 549 -4.10 -17.79 25.60
CA ARG A 549 -4.46 -18.19 26.97
C ARG A 549 -5.65 -17.40 27.51
N PHE A 550 -5.73 -16.13 27.13
CA PHE A 550 -6.87 -15.29 27.50
C PHE A 550 -8.16 -15.80 26.86
N MET A 551 -8.14 -16.17 25.58
CA MET A 551 -9.30 -16.70 24.89
C MET A 551 -9.70 -18.08 25.42
N GLU A 552 -8.76 -18.95 25.77
CA GLU A 552 -9.03 -20.23 26.43
C GLU A 552 -9.69 -20.04 27.81
N TRP A 553 -9.18 -19.11 28.60
CA TRP A 553 -9.78 -18.75 29.88
C TRP A 553 -11.19 -18.17 29.68
N LEU A 554 -11.34 -17.21 28.78
CA LEU A 554 -12.61 -16.52 28.51
C LEU A 554 -13.72 -17.49 28.06
N ALA A 555 -13.36 -18.54 27.34
CA ALA A 555 -14.32 -19.59 26.93
C ALA A 555 -14.84 -20.45 28.10
N THR A 556 -14.20 -20.42 29.26
CA THR A 556 -14.50 -21.29 30.41
C THR A 556 -14.83 -20.53 31.72
N VAL A 557 -14.72 -19.20 31.69
CA VAL A 557 -14.98 -18.39 32.89
C VAL A 557 -16.49 -18.34 33.22
N ASP A 558 -16.84 -18.55 34.45
CA ASP A 558 -18.23 -18.54 34.91
C ASP A 558 -18.77 -17.12 35.14
N SER A 559 -17.93 -16.20 35.61
CA SER A 559 -18.33 -14.82 35.89
C SER A 559 -17.18 -13.83 35.76
N THR A 560 -17.46 -12.69 35.17
CA THR A 560 -16.61 -11.48 35.10
C THR A 560 -17.32 -10.28 35.74
N GLU A 561 -18.28 -10.54 36.66
CA GLU A 561 -19.02 -9.51 37.38
C GLU A 561 -18.05 -8.53 38.12
N GLY A 562 -18.35 -7.24 38.02
CA GLY A 562 -17.50 -6.17 38.59
C GLY A 562 -16.46 -5.61 37.60
N VAL A 563 -16.17 -6.27 36.51
CA VAL A 563 -15.26 -5.73 35.47
C VAL A 563 -16.01 -4.70 34.62
N THR A 564 -15.47 -3.48 34.49
CA THR A 564 -15.93 -2.45 33.56
C THR A 564 -15.01 -2.47 32.33
N TYR A 565 -15.56 -2.62 31.12
CA TYR A 565 -14.72 -2.81 29.93
C TYR A 565 -15.20 -2.10 28.68
N SER A 566 -14.28 -1.93 27.72
CA SER A 566 -14.55 -1.56 26.33
C SER A 566 -13.64 -2.31 25.40
N VAL A 567 -14.09 -2.59 24.17
CA VAL A 567 -13.31 -3.31 23.15
C VAL A 567 -13.15 -2.45 21.89
N PHE A 568 -11.94 -2.41 21.34
CA PHE A 568 -11.66 -1.90 20.01
C PHE A 568 -11.01 -3.00 19.17
N GLY A 569 -11.62 -3.35 18.06
CA GLY A 569 -11.13 -4.39 17.16
C GLY A 569 -10.34 -3.82 15.99
N CYS A 570 -9.14 -4.33 15.77
CA CYS A 570 -8.31 -4.02 14.61
C CYS A 570 -8.53 -5.11 13.55
N GLY A 571 -8.92 -4.73 12.33
CA GLY A 571 -9.17 -5.68 11.25
C GLY A 571 -8.99 -5.07 9.87
N ASP A 572 -9.27 -5.86 8.85
CA ASP A 572 -9.34 -5.46 7.45
C ASP A 572 -10.54 -6.17 6.82
N ARG A 573 -11.51 -5.43 6.30
CA ARG A 573 -12.74 -5.98 5.70
C ARG A 573 -12.53 -6.81 4.46
N ASN A 574 -11.35 -6.72 3.83
CA ASN A 574 -11.01 -7.65 2.75
C ASN A 574 -10.97 -9.11 3.22
N TRP A 575 -10.79 -9.34 4.53
CA TRP A 575 -10.86 -10.65 5.20
C TRP A 575 -12.28 -10.93 5.74
N ALA A 576 -13.28 -10.79 4.89
CA ALA A 576 -14.70 -10.74 5.26
C ALA A 576 -15.16 -11.83 6.24
N THR A 577 -14.67 -13.08 6.12
CA THR A 577 -15.07 -14.22 6.96
C THR A 577 -14.45 -14.20 8.36
N THR A 578 -13.37 -13.42 8.56
CA THR A 578 -12.60 -13.39 9.82
C THR A 578 -12.47 -11.99 10.40
N TYR A 579 -13.00 -10.98 9.68
CA TYR A 579 -13.04 -9.60 10.13
C TYR A 579 -13.70 -9.49 11.49
N GLN A 580 -13.03 -8.84 12.44
CA GLN A 580 -13.51 -8.59 13.81
C GLN A 580 -13.87 -9.85 14.62
N ARG A 581 -13.51 -11.06 14.19
CA ARG A 581 -13.97 -12.30 14.84
C ARG A 581 -13.52 -12.39 16.30
N VAL A 582 -12.24 -12.19 16.58
CA VAL A 582 -11.71 -12.29 17.96
C VAL A 582 -12.21 -11.14 18.84
N PRO A 583 -12.17 -9.86 18.42
CA PRO A 583 -12.78 -8.77 19.17
C PRO A 583 -14.27 -8.99 19.49
N SER A 584 -15.03 -9.54 18.53
CA SER A 584 -16.46 -9.85 18.73
C SER A 584 -16.66 -10.91 19.80
N ILE A 585 -15.89 -12.01 19.75
CA ILE A 585 -15.95 -13.08 20.78
C ILE A 585 -15.59 -12.52 22.14
N ILE A 586 -14.57 -11.68 22.27
CA ILE A 586 -14.17 -11.05 23.54
C ILE A 586 -15.33 -10.22 24.11
N ASP A 587 -15.93 -9.36 23.28
CA ASP A 587 -17.03 -8.50 23.68
C ASP A 587 -18.27 -9.28 24.10
N GLU A 588 -18.69 -10.25 23.30
CA GLU A 588 -19.83 -11.11 23.56
C GLU A 588 -19.66 -11.95 24.83
N GLN A 589 -18.50 -12.54 25.06
CA GLN A 589 -18.25 -13.40 26.21
C GLN A 589 -18.13 -12.60 27.52
N LEU A 590 -17.44 -11.45 27.53
CA LEU A 590 -17.38 -10.58 28.69
C LEU A 590 -18.77 -10.08 29.09
N SER A 591 -19.58 -9.66 28.13
CA SER A 591 -20.96 -9.26 28.37
C SER A 591 -21.80 -10.42 28.89
N ALA A 592 -21.68 -11.62 28.30
CA ALA A 592 -22.44 -12.81 28.71
C ALA A 592 -22.09 -13.30 30.11
N THR A 593 -20.86 -13.07 30.59
CA THR A 593 -20.37 -13.46 31.91
C THR A 593 -20.53 -12.39 32.98
N GLY A 594 -21.16 -11.25 32.64
CA GLY A 594 -21.59 -10.22 33.63
C GLY A 594 -20.68 -9.01 33.76
N ALA A 595 -19.67 -8.82 32.90
CA ALA A 595 -18.90 -7.59 32.82
C ALA A 595 -19.75 -6.42 32.31
N ALA A 596 -19.52 -5.22 32.83
CA ALA A 596 -20.20 -4.00 32.44
C ALA A 596 -19.52 -3.35 31.24
N GLN A 597 -20.18 -3.36 30.08
CA GLN A 597 -19.71 -2.68 28.90
C GLN A 597 -19.86 -1.16 29.04
N LEU A 598 -18.77 -0.40 28.91
CA LEU A 598 -18.77 1.05 29.05
C LEU A 598 -19.32 1.76 27.80
N ILE A 599 -18.81 1.38 26.61
CA ILE A 599 -19.30 1.83 25.31
C ILE A 599 -19.33 0.65 24.34
N SER A 600 -20.09 0.80 23.25
CA SER A 600 -20.15 -0.21 22.18
C SER A 600 -18.76 -0.46 21.58
N ARG A 601 -18.52 -1.71 21.19
CA ARG A 601 -17.28 -2.12 20.53
C ARG A 601 -16.99 -1.25 19.32
N GLY A 602 -15.76 -0.73 19.24
CA GLY A 602 -15.25 -0.04 18.05
C GLY A 602 -14.65 -1.04 17.06
N GLU A 603 -14.68 -0.67 15.79
CA GLU A 603 -14.14 -1.47 14.68
C GLU A 603 -13.24 -0.60 13.82
N GLY A 604 -11.94 -0.84 13.84
CA GLY A 604 -10.97 -0.20 12.96
C GLY A 604 -10.72 -1.07 11.72
N ASP A 605 -10.96 -0.50 10.54
CA ASP A 605 -10.74 -1.16 9.26
C ASP A 605 -9.47 -0.66 8.59
N ALA A 606 -8.43 -1.50 8.56
CA ALA A 606 -7.16 -1.17 7.93
C ALA A 606 -7.26 -0.98 6.40
N SER A 607 -8.30 -1.50 5.76
CA SER A 607 -8.54 -1.25 4.33
C SER A 607 -9.10 0.15 4.03
N GLU A 608 -9.56 0.88 5.06
CA GLU A 608 -10.24 2.16 4.94
C GLU A 608 -9.68 3.25 5.88
N ASP A 609 -10.53 3.92 6.65
CA ASP A 609 -10.15 5.03 7.55
C ASP A 609 -10.01 4.53 9.01
N PHE A 610 -9.08 3.62 9.25
CA PHE A 610 -8.82 3.04 10.57
C PHE A 610 -8.62 4.10 11.66
N ASP A 611 -7.87 5.17 11.36
CA ASP A 611 -7.56 6.21 12.35
C ASP A 611 -8.79 7.07 12.65
N GLY A 612 -9.60 7.41 11.65
CA GLY A 612 -10.85 8.13 11.87
C GLY A 612 -11.88 7.31 12.65
N GLU A 613 -11.94 5.99 12.43
CA GLU A 613 -12.78 5.08 13.21
C GLU A 613 -12.29 4.96 14.67
N LEU A 614 -10.97 4.88 14.87
CA LEU A 614 -10.36 4.89 16.20
C LEU A 614 -10.61 6.22 16.91
N GLU A 615 -10.41 7.35 16.24
CA GLU A 615 -10.64 8.69 16.82
C GLU A 615 -12.11 8.88 17.21
N LYS A 616 -13.04 8.48 16.35
CA LYS A 616 -14.47 8.52 16.65
C LYS A 616 -14.84 7.66 17.85
N TRP A 617 -14.25 6.48 17.98
CA TRP A 617 -14.47 5.61 19.12
C TRP A 617 -13.86 6.21 20.41
N GLN A 618 -12.67 6.81 20.33
CA GLN A 618 -12.04 7.51 21.45
C GLN A 618 -12.88 8.74 21.91
N GLN A 619 -13.51 9.47 20.98
CA GLN A 619 -14.41 10.58 21.31
C GLN A 619 -15.62 10.12 22.13
N ALA A 620 -16.05 8.88 22.03
CA ALA A 620 -17.06 8.27 22.89
C ALA A 620 -16.49 7.71 24.19
N LEU A 621 -15.27 7.14 24.16
CA LEU A 621 -14.63 6.45 25.29
C LEU A 621 -14.32 7.41 26.46
N TRP A 622 -13.67 8.55 26.15
CA TRP A 622 -13.22 9.45 27.22
C TRP A 622 -14.35 10.08 28.02
N PRO A 623 -15.44 10.59 27.40
CA PRO A 623 -16.60 11.07 28.16
C PRO A 623 -17.28 9.97 29.00
N ALA A 624 -17.38 8.75 28.47
CA ALA A 624 -17.97 7.63 29.20
C ALA A 624 -17.13 7.22 30.43
N LEU A 625 -15.79 7.24 30.31
CA LEU A 625 -14.89 7.05 31.46
C LEU A 625 -15.05 8.17 32.50
N ALA A 626 -15.18 9.43 32.03
CA ALA A 626 -15.39 10.57 32.91
C ALA A 626 -16.70 10.44 33.71
N GLU A 627 -17.78 10.09 33.04
CA GLU A 627 -19.10 9.88 33.67
C GLU A 627 -19.07 8.70 34.65
N GLN A 628 -18.50 7.56 34.27
CA GLN A 628 -18.43 6.34 35.07
C GLN A 628 -17.70 6.55 36.41
N PHE A 629 -16.62 7.35 36.39
CA PHE A 629 -15.77 7.56 37.55
C PHE A 629 -15.92 8.95 38.18
N GLY A 630 -16.85 9.77 37.71
CA GLY A 630 -17.09 11.12 38.21
C GLY A 630 -15.91 12.08 38.04
N LEU A 631 -15.20 11.97 36.92
CA LEU A 631 -13.98 12.74 36.61
C LEU A 631 -14.29 13.95 35.75
N ASP A 632 -13.54 15.03 35.95
CA ASP A 632 -13.54 16.19 35.07
C ASP A 632 -12.31 16.14 34.16
N LEU A 633 -12.51 15.74 32.90
CA LEU A 633 -11.43 15.62 31.92
C LEU A 633 -11.23 16.88 31.06
N GLU A 634 -12.07 17.92 31.20
CA GLU A 634 -12.00 19.12 30.37
C GLU A 634 -10.90 20.11 30.82
N THR A 635 -10.45 20.04 32.05
CA THR A 635 -9.44 20.97 32.59
C THR A 635 -8.02 20.78 32.03
N ASN A 636 -7.75 19.69 31.32
CA ASN A 636 -6.39 19.35 30.82
C ASN A 636 -6.26 19.34 29.30
N ALA A 637 -7.20 19.90 28.55
CA ALA A 637 -7.20 19.86 27.09
C ALA A 637 -6.13 20.75 26.41
N GLN A 638 -5.28 21.46 27.14
CA GLN A 638 -4.23 22.32 26.59
C GLN A 638 -2.79 21.82 26.76
N ALA A 639 -2.58 20.62 27.31
CA ALA A 639 -1.27 19.98 27.23
C ALA A 639 -1.11 19.31 25.86
N SER A 640 -0.81 20.12 24.86
CA SER A 640 -0.44 19.67 23.52
C SER A 640 0.78 18.76 23.58
N ASN A 641 0.78 17.73 22.74
CA ASN A 641 1.87 16.83 22.35
C ASN A 641 3.25 17.53 22.29
N GLN A 642 3.91 17.69 23.42
CA GLN A 642 5.34 18.01 23.45
C GLN A 642 6.09 16.74 23.82
N LEU A 643 6.57 16.06 22.78
CA LEU A 643 7.66 15.11 22.93
C LEU A 643 8.88 15.88 23.45
N SER A 644 9.30 15.63 24.69
CA SER A 644 10.62 16.08 25.15
C SER A 644 11.66 15.18 24.49
N MET A 645 12.35 15.70 23.48
CA MET A 645 13.53 15.05 22.93
C MET A 645 14.76 15.54 23.69
N GLU A 646 15.45 14.61 24.33
CA GLU A 646 16.79 14.86 24.87
C GLU A 646 17.81 14.75 23.73
N PHE A 647 18.31 15.88 23.27
CA PHE A 647 19.40 15.90 22.28
C PHE A 647 20.71 15.54 22.96
N ILE A 648 21.18 14.32 22.72
CA ILE A 648 22.57 13.98 23.02
C ILE A 648 23.42 14.66 21.96
N SER A 649 24.05 15.78 22.32
CA SER A 649 24.96 16.50 21.44
C SER A 649 26.24 15.67 21.20
N GLY A 650 26.27 15.01 20.08
CA GLY A 650 27.43 14.29 19.58
C GLY A 650 27.18 13.75 18.18
N VAL A 651 27.74 14.47 17.20
CA VAL A 651 27.76 14.16 15.78
C VAL A 651 26.51 14.61 14.99
N SER A 652 26.60 15.80 14.42
CA SER A 652 25.65 16.30 13.44
C SER A 652 25.85 15.55 12.10
N HIS A 653 25.08 14.49 11.90
CA HIS A 653 24.88 13.94 10.56
C HIS A 653 23.41 14.11 10.22
N THR A 654 23.13 14.96 9.23
CA THR A 654 21.79 15.04 8.65
C THR A 654 21.42 13.64 8.14
N PRO A 655 20.13 13.24 8.23
CA PRO A 655 19.69 11.94 7.71
C PRO A 655 20.13 11.70 6.26
N SER A 656 20.13 12.75 5.44
CA SER A 656 20.61 12.71 4.05
C SER A 656 22.11 12.40 3.95
N ALA A 657 22.94 13.01 4.78
CA ALA A 657 24.39 12.74 4.78
C ALA A 657 24.69 11.26 5.14
N ARG A 658 23.90 10.69 6.05
CA ARG A 658 24.01 9.27 6.44
C ARG A 658 23.50 8.33 5.36
N ALA A 659 22.39 8.69 4.70
CA ALA A 659 21.79 7.88 3.64
C ALA A 659 22.66 7.80 2.38
N TYR A 660 23.50 8.81 2.15
CA TYR A 660 24.42 8.87 1.00
C TYR A 660 25.88 8.58 1.37
N ASP A 661 26.15 8.16 2.60
CA ASP A 661 27.52 7.98 3.12
C ASP A 661 28.40 9.22 2.83
N ALA A 662 27.76 10.40 2.95
CA ALA A 662 28.37 11.65 2.59
C ALA A 662 29.44 12.06 3.61
N PHE A 663 30.56 12.54 3.12
CA PHE A 663 31.66 13.08 3.94
C PHE A 663 31.86 14.56 3.69
N THR A 664 32.41 15.25 4.68
CA THR A 664 32.76 16.65 4.53
C THR A 664 34.00 16.79 3.66
N ALA A 665 33.91 17.58 2.60
CA ALA A 665 35.00 17.90 1.71
C ALA A 665 35.26 19.41 1.71
N VAL A 666 36.50 19.79 1.43
CA VAL A 666 36.92 21.20 1.35
C VAL A 666 36.96 21.64 -0.11
N VAL A 667 36.33 22.77 -0.43
CA VAL A 667 36.48 23.41 -1.73
C VAL A 667 37.82 24.08 -1.77
N ALA A 668 38.76 23.52 -2.54
CA ALA A 668 40.12 24.01 -2.70
C ALA A 668 40.24 25.15 -3.73
N GLY A 669 39.37 25.13 -4.74
CA GLY A 669 39.29 26.16 -5.78
C GLY A 669 37.84 26.42 -6.21
N ASN A 670 37.53 27.68 -6.55
CA ASN A 670 36.19 28.05 -7.05
C ASN A 670 36.36 29.30 -7.95
N GLU A 671 36.54 29.05 -9.25
CA GLU A 671 36.82 30.09 -10.24
C GLU A 671 35.66 30.27 -11.21
N GLU A 672 35.26 31.51 -11.49
CA GLU A 672 34.31 31.85 -12.50
C GLU A 672 34.91 31.74 -13.91
N LEU A 673 34.35 30.88 -14.75
CA LEU A 673 34.81 30.63 -16.12
C LEU A 673 34.11 31.51 -17.17
N LEU A 674 32.94 32.06 -16.87
CA LEU A 674 32.16 32.89 -17.78
C LEU A 674 32.34 34.39 -17.42
N LYS A 675 32.55 35.20 -18.46
CA LYS A 675 32.62 36.67 -18.35
C LYS A 675 31.32 37.38 -18.80
N ILE A 676 30.21 36.67 -18.79
CA ILE A 676 28.88 37.15 -19.25
C ILE A 676 27.99 37.36 -18.04
N ALA A 677 27.31 38.53 -17.95
CA ALA A 677 26.69 39.04 -16.74
C ALA A 677 25.44 38.26 -16.24
N ASP A 678 24.80 37.41 -17.05
CA ASP A 678 23.53 36.74 -16.76
C ASP A 678 23.64 35.20 -16.64
N ARG A 679 24.85 34.65 -16.73
CA ARG A 679 25.14 33.23 -16.49
C ARG A 679 26.44 33.08 -15.71
N SER A 680 26.50 32.08 -14.84
CA SER A 680 27.70 31.71 -14.10
C SER A 680 28.07 30.26 -14.39
N THR A 681 29.30 30.01 -14.79
CA THR A 681 29.87 28.66 -14.89
C THR A 681 31.16 28.66 -14.11
N ARG A 682 31.28 27.82 -13.12
CA ARG A 682 32.38 27.80 -12.19
C ARG A 682 33.22 26.53 -12.32
N HIS A 683 34.51 26.67 -12.27
CA HIS A 683 35.44 25.58 -12.01
C HIS A 683 35.57 25.42 -10.50
N ILE A 684 35.19 24.22 -9.99
CA ILE A 684 35.25 23.93 -8.56
C ILE A 684 36.21 22.77 -8.33
N GLU A 685 37.22 23.01 -7.52
CA GLU A 685 38.15 21.98 -7.06
C GLU A 685 37.77 21.52 -5.65
N ILE A 686 37.61 20.22 -5.45
CA ILE A 686 37.25 19.64 -4.17
C ILE A 686 38.39 18.75 -3.68
N GLN A 687 38.87 19.00 -2.49
CA GLN A 687 39.83 18.14 -1.84
C GLN A 687 39.12 16.97 -1.17
N LEU A 688 39.34 15.76 -1.68
CA LEU A 688 38.80 14.54 -1.11
C LEU A 688 39.51 14.19 0.21
N PRO A 689 38.76 13.61 1.20
CA PRO A 689 39.38 13.09 2.41
C PRO A 689 40.29 11.88 2.11
N GLU A 690 41.21 11.60 3.03
CA GLU A 690 42.14 10.47 2.89
C GLU A 690 41.37 9.15 2.82
N GLY A 691 41.61 8.38 1.76
CA GLY A 691 40.92 7.08 1.50
C GLY A 691 39.72 7.17 0.55
N ALA A 692 39.20 8.34 0.23
CA ALA A 692 38.18 8.49 -0.80
C ALA A 692 38.78 8.29 -2.20
N VAL A 693 38.14 7.46 -2.99
CA VAL A 693 38.52 7.16 -4.38
C VAL A 693 37.36 7.50 -5.32
N TYR A 694 37.70 7.91 -6.53
CA TYR A 694 36.75 8.12 -7.60
C TYR A 694 37.31 7.60 -8.93
N GLN A 695 36.42 7.34 -9.87
CA GLN A 695 36.76 6.97 -11.24
C GLN A 695 36.23 8.03 -12.22
N GLU A 696 36.87 8.17 -13.36
CA GLU A 696 36.40 9.03 -14.43
C GLU A 696 34.97 8.59 -14.86
N GLY A 697 34.02 9.52 -14.83
CA GLY A 697 32.62 9.26 -15.10
C GLY A 697 31.72 9.05 -13.87
N ASP A 698 32.30 9.03 -12.66
CA ASP A 698 31.50 8.98 -11.42
C ASP A 698 30.69 10.28 -11.22
N HIS A 699 29.54 10.13 -10.56
CA HIS A 699 28.69 11.27 -10.22
C HIS A 699 29.07 11.82 -8.86
N LEU A 700 29.25 13.13 -8.78
CA LEU A 700 29.44 13.84 -7.53
C LEU A 700 28.12 14.45 -7.04
N GLY A 701 27.58 13.92 -5.96
CA GLY A 701 26.48 14.55 -5.23
C GLY A 701 27.04 15.56 -4.22
N VAL A 702 26.54 16.80 -4.22
CA VAL A 702 26.95 17.83 -3.28
C VAL A 702 25.77 18.22 -2.40
N LEU A 703 25.94 18.11 -1.08
CA LEU A 703 25.00 18.63 -0.08
C LEU A 703 25.59 19.96 0.42
N PRO A 704 25.15 21.13 -0.09
CA PRO A 704 25.70 22.40 0.33
C PRO A 704 25.21 22.80 1.73
N GLU A 705 26.10 23.28 2.59
CA GLU A 705 25.69 24.06 3.75
C GLU A 705 25.45 25.50 3.33
N ASN A 706 24.26 26.01 3.59
CA ASN A 706 23.95 27.41 3.38
C ASN A 706 24.62 28.26 4.46
N SER A 707 25.05 29.49 4.10
CA SER A 707 25.58 30.42 5.09
C SER A 707 24.47 30.84 6.06
N LYS A 708 24.85 31.09 7.33
CA LYS A 708 23.89 31.57 8.36
C LYS A 708 23.19 32.89 8.00
N GLU A 709 23.64 33.59 6.96
CA GLU A 709 23.06 34.83 6.45
C GLU A 709 21.97 34.54 5.38
N LEU A 710 21.95 33.32 4.86
CA LEU A 710 20.97 32.85 3.85
C LEU A 710 19.83 32.01 4.48
N VAL A 711 19.98 31.56 5.72
CA VAL A 711 19.02 30.87 6.56
C VAL A 711 18.44 31.90 7.53
#